data_63b3f51b96857116541adb67bc944d32
#
_entry.id   63b3f51b96857116541adb67bc944d32
#
_cell.length_a   1.000
_cell.length_b   1.000
_cell.length_c   1.000
_cell.angle_alpha   90.00
_cell.angle_beta   90.00
_cell.angle_gamma   90.00
#
_symmetry.space_group_name_H-M   'P 1'
#
loop_
_entity.id
_entity.type
_entity.pdbx_description
1 polymer ?
#
loop_
_entity_poly.entity_id
_entity_poly.type
_entity_poly.pdbx_seq_one_letter_code
_entity_poly.pdbx_strand_id
1 'polypeptide(L)'
;MAIPFNPISITIGKDGLSSFKSLRIDQSTGAHHHFDLTVDLESGGNRQVHNISSSKEWLGKDIIVKAANKPFFCGIVTNIELHRDGSDFGCIQVSGYSTTYRMETAPSCYSWNDRSIGDVVKSLCSDGKVQLALNAAHKKQLDYICQYEESDFDFVRRLALQYQEWMYYDGLKLVFGKPRRLPDPIKMEFGTSLSSLNIGLQTLARPEQVFTFHSGANREMDRKTPDKAYGHDRMAGDAFRAALPSYPKAARQYSIQRVSSINDLENYVLLKQAAETAETHYVTAESQDPRLHVGSVISLYSSFLKGVGNLSQESLGDFIIIEMTHEVSESCYYKNRFKAIPGTVMSLPNPKVEMPLAETQMATVLSNADPHGAGRVQVRMNWQTDNMRTSWVRVMTPDGGGSKDVKSNRGFVFIPEVGDQVLLGFRHGDPARPYVMGSLFNGTTGNGGGSNNSIKSLKTRSGISVILNDDNKSLEIKDAGGSSIHLDGNGNILLNAPKNIQLHAGNDMSLMVGHDLQVNVGNSQTTNIGNMLLTNVMQKILVNTPFMQQLVADFFHTQAGKALLNSQNQIKIEAPETNVVGEQRLFIHSAEKAIFNSQGIIEMRGEQGTNEFNQAFSYQKAVEEKAKRCVVYFKRSENYNGEYGFDWFIWVRTCRKETINLSTP
;
A
#
# COMPACT_ATOMS: atom_id res chain seq x y z
N MET A 1 -64.59 9.05 -29.29
CA MET A 1 -64.09 10.43 -29.51
C MET A 1 -62.84 10.31 -30.30
N ALA A 2 -62.73 10.92 -31.48
CA ALA A 2 -61.48 10.97 -32.22
C ALA A 2 -60.45 11.74 -31.36
N ILE A 3 -59.31 11.14 -31.06
CA ILE A 3 -58.19 11.84 -30.42
C ILE A 3 -57.78 12.98 -31.34
N PRO A 4 -57.71 14.23 -30.86
CA PRO A 4 -57.34 15.34 -31.73
C PRO A 4 -55.99 15.06 -32.37
N PHE A 5 -55.92 15.17 -33.70
CA PHE A 5 -54.73 15.04 -34.50
C PHE A 5 -53.68 16.06 -34.03
N ASN A 6 -52.68 15.59 -33.34
CA ASN A 6 -51.53 16.39 -32.92
C ASN A 6 -50.46 16.31 -34.02
N PRO A 7 -50.25 17.34 -34.83
CA PRO A 7 -49.28 17.30 -35.92
C PRO A 7 -47.88 17.09 -35.33
N ILE A 8 -47.20 16.07 -35.83
CA ILE A 8 -45.75 15.85 -35.58
C ILE A 8 -44.97 16.79 -36.47
N SER A 9 -44.10 17.58 -35.90
CA SER A 9 -43.16 18.45 -36.64
C SER A 9 -41.73 18.06 -36.34
N ILE A 10 -40.88 18.08 -37.37
CA ILE A 10 -39.47 17.68 -37.29
C ILE A 10 -38.63 18.84 -37.77
N THR A 11 -37.57 19.12 -37.03
CA THR A 11 -36.55 20.12 -37.40
C THR A 11 -35.17 19.46 -37.33
N ILE A 12 -34.36 19.62 -38.37
CA ILE A 12 -32.97 19.15 -38.40
C ILE A 12 -32.05 20.37 -38.55
N GLY A 13 -31.24 20.65 -37.55
CA GLY A 13 -30.47 21.87 -37.50
C GLY A 13 -31.33 23.13 -37.56
N LYS A 14 -31.34 23.83 -38.69
CA LYS A 14 -32.20 25.03 -38.95
C LYS A 14 -33.37 24.72 -39.85
N ASP A 15 -33.43 23.55 -40.45
CA ASP A 15 -34.39 23.18 -41.48
C ASP A 15 -35.59 22.49 -40.87
N GLY A 16 -36.76 23.09 -41.03
CA GLY A 16 -38.05 22.44 -40.72
C GLY A 16 -38.49 21.55 -41.88
N LEU A 17 -38.84 20.31 -41.58
CA LEU A 17 -39.37 19.41 -42.61
C LEU A 17 -40.86 19.67 -42.79
N SER A 18 -41.27 19.94 -44.02
CA SER A 18 -42.67 20.17 -44.38
C SER A 18 -43.46 18.87 -44.49
N SER A 19 -42.81 17.75 -44.84
CA SER A 19 -43.41 16.42 -44.96
C SER A 19 -42.34 15.34 -44.80
N PHE A 20 -42.76 14.13 -44.43
CA PHE A 20 -41.92 12.92 -44.34
C PHE A 20 -42.79 11.67 -44.50
N LYS A 21 -42.24 10.55 -44.98
CA LYS A 21 -42.93 9.28 -45.17
C LYS A 21 -43.19 8.53 -43.86
N SER A 22 -42.14 8.41 -43.04
CA SER A 22 -42.24 7.70 -41.79
C SER A 22 -41.21 8.20 -40.79
N LEU A 23 -41.55 8.11 -39.52
CA LEU A 23 -40.64 8.30 -38.41
C LEU A 23 -40.80 7.14 -37.43
N ARG A 24 -39.69 6.51 -37.06
CA ARG A 24 -39.64 5.56 -35.96
C ARG A 24 -38.65 6.05 -34.92
N ILE A 25 -38.99 5.96 -33.63
CA ILE A 25 -38.07 6.26 -32.53
C ILE A 25 -38.18 5.10 -31.53
N ASP A 26 -37.05 4.42 -31.32
CA ASP A 26 -36.89 3.36 -30.34
C ASP A 26 -36.21 3.89 -29.10
N GLN A 27 -36.82 3.74 -27.94
CA GLN A 27 -36.37 4.23 -26.65
C GLN A 27 -36.28 3.08 -25.65
N SER A 28 -35.20 3.04 -24.85
CA SER A 28 -35.09 2.09 -23.72
C SER A 28 -34.23 2.66 -22.61
N THR A 29 -34.45 2.17 -21.40
CA THR A 29 -33.63 2.53 -20.23
C THR A 29 -32.20 2.04 -20.40
N GLY A 30 -31.23 2.86 -20.00
CA GLY A 30 -29.81 2.51 -20.03
C GLY A 30 -29.16 2.34 -21.42
N ALA A 31 -29.86 2.83 -22.50
CA ALA A 31 -29.34 2.80 -23.86
C ALA A 31 -29.54 4.16 -24.55
N HIS A 32 -28.84 4.37 -25.65
CA HIS A 32 -29.17 5.45 -26.58
C HIS A 32 -30.52 5.16 -27.21
N HIS A 33 -31.30 6.20 -27.38
CA HIS A 33 -32.52 6.10 -28.20
C HIS A 33 -32.11 6.23 -29.66
N HIS A 34 -32.70 5.44 -30.52
CA HIS A 34 -32.46 5.43 -31.95
C HIS A 34 -33.64 6.01 -32.69
N PHE A 35 -33.44 6.72 -33.80
CA PHE A 35 -34.49 7.16 -34.69
C PHE A 35 -34.17 6.84 -36.15
N ASP A 36 -35.20 6.51 -36.89
CA ASP A 36 -35.21 6.36 -38.35
C ASP A 36 -36.29 7.26 -38.91
N LEU A 37 -35.92 8.14 -39.83
CA LEU A 37 -36.75 9.08 -40.53
C LEU A 37 -36.63 8.89 -42.03
N THR A 38 -37.73 8.65 -42.72
CA THR A 38 -37.81 8.57 -44.15
C THR A 38 -38.44 9.84 -44.72
N VAL A 39 -37.69 10.52 -45.62
CA VAL A 39 -38.12 11.76 -46.25
C VAL A 39 -38.22 11.55 -47.75
N ASP A 40 -39.33 12.03 -48.35
CA ASP A 40 -39.49 11.99 -49.83
C ASP A 40 -38.52 12.94 -50.54
N LEU A 41 -38.05 12.51 -51.70
CA LEU A 41 -37.24 13.38 -52.56
C LEU A 41 -38.05 14.55 -53.16
N GLU A 42 -39.38 14.42 -53.19
CA GLU A 42 -40.29 15.40 -53.76
C GLU A 42 -40.96 16.37 -52.76
N SER A 43 -40.76 16.15 -51.50
CA SER A 43 -41.44 16.88 -50.42
C SER A 43 -40.88 18.28 -50.18
N GLY A 44 -41.25 19.20 -51.06
CA GLY A 44 -40.97 20.62 -50.83
C GLY A 44 -41.49 21.46 -51.97
N GLY A 45 -42.52 22.23 -51.75
CA GLY A 45 -43.19 23.13 -52.70
C GLY A 45 -42.34 24.16 -53.42
N ASN A 46 -41.08 24.21 -53.18
CA ASN A 46 -40.00 24.70 -54.03
C ASN A 46 -39.17 23.47 -54.42
N ARG A 47 -39.02 23.24 -55.72
CA ARG A 47 -38.29 22.13 -56.37
C ARG A 47 -36.81 21.98 -55.91
N GLN A 48 -36.54 22.10 -54.67
CA GLN A 48 -35.24 21.67 -54.07
C GLN A 48 -35.37 20.18 -53.84
N VAL A 49 -34.96 19.42 -54.82
CA VAL A 49 -34.81 17.96 -54.71
C VAL A 49 -33.84 17.68 -53.56
N HIS A 50 -34.39 17.16 -52.46
CA HIS A 50 -33.54 16.59 -51.42
C HIS A 50 -32.74 15.46 -52.03
N ASN A 51 -31.50 15.70 -52.27
CA ASN A 51 -30.53 14.68 -52.72
C ASN A 51 -29.46 14.53 -51.66
N ILE A 52 -28.72 13.46 -51.70
CA ILE A 52 -27.66 13.18 -50.70
C ILE A 52 -26.65 14.33 -50.59
N SER A 53 -26.45 15.12 -51.67
CA SER A 53 -25.54 16.26 -51.66
C SER A 53 -26.06 17.44 -50.84
N SER A 54 -27.35 17.69 -50.82
CA SER A 54 -27.96 18.74 -49.96
C SER A 54 -28.21 18.22 -48.54
N SER A 55 -28.63 16.95 -48.41
CA SER A 55 -28.89 16.34 -47.09
C SER A 55 -27.66 16.08 -46.25
N LYS A 56 -26.43 16.00 -46.86
CA LYS A 56 -25.19 15.83 -46.11
C LYS A 56 -24.94 16.93 -45.04
N GLU A 57 -25.57 18.11 -45.22
CA GLU A 57 -25.47 19.19 -44.23
C GLU A 57 -26.23 18.87 -42.95
N TRP A 58 -27.10 17.86 -42.95
CA TRP A 58 -27.79 17.36 -41.76
C TRP A 58 -26.91 16.46 -40.90
N LEU A 59 -25.87 15.86 -41.44
CA LEU A 59 -24.93 15.03 -40.68
C LEU A 59 -24.34 15.80 -39.48
N GLY A 60 -24.43 15.22 -38.30
CA GLY A 60 -23.97 15.84 -37.06
C GLY A 60 -24.85 16.96 -36.52
N LYS A 61 -25.99 17.27 -37.19
CA LYS A 61 -26.95 18.26 -36.68
C LYS A 61 -27.96 17.63 -35.73
N ASP A 62 -28.50 18.49 -34.86
CA ASP A 62 -29.56 18.08 -33.96
C ASP A 62 -30.88 17.90 -34.72
N ILE A 63 -31.57 16.82 -34.39
CA ILE A 63 -32.98 16.62 -34.75
C ILE A 63 -33.84 16.89 -33.54
N ILE A 64 -34.94 17.63 -33.74
CA ILE A 64 -35.94 17.89 -32.72
C ILE A 64 -37.28 17.44 -33.26
N VAL A 65 -37.93 16.52 -32.55
CA VAL A 65 -39.26 16.04 -32.85
C VAL A 65 -40.25 16.62 -31.84
N LYS A 66 -41.34 17.25 -32.36
CA LYS A 66 -42.35 17.88 -31.53
C LYS A 66 -43.72 17.30 -31.83
N ALA A 67 -44.53 17.15 -30.80
CA ALA A 67 -45.97 16.87 -30.90
C ALA A 67 -46.73 18.08 -30.33
N ALA A 68 -47.68 18.64 -31.10
CA ALA A 68 -48.41 19.85 -30.72
C ALA A 68 -47.45 20.98 -30.23
N ASN A 69 -46.39 21.23 -30.96
CA ASN A 69 -45.35 22.22 -30.69
C ASN A 69 -44.52 21.96 -29.42
N LYS A 70 -44.71 20.85 -28.70
CA LYS A 70 -43.90 20.47 -27.54
C LYS A 70 -42.85 19.45 -27.95
N PRO A 71 -41.55 19.69 -27.70
CA PRO A 71 -40.52 18.70 -28.01
C PRO A 71 -40.70 17.48 -27.10
N PHE A 72 -40.60 16.28 -27.69
CA PHE A 72 -40.61 15.02 -26.95
C PHE A 72 -39.37 14.14 -27.28
N PHE A 73 -38.65 14.50 -28.35
CA PHE A 73 -37.38 13.83 -28.65
C PHE A 73 -36.36 14.82 -29.23
N CYS A 74 -35.11 14.73 -28.71
CA CYS A 74 -33.95 15.38 -29.27
C CYS A 74 -32.85 14.33 -29.54
N GLY A 75 -32.27 14.41 -30.72
CA GLY A 75 -31.21 13.50 -31.17
C GLY A 75 -30.18 14.19 -32.04
N ILE A 76 -29.27 13.40 -32.58
CA ILE A 76 -28.24 13.82 -33.53
C ILE A 76 -28.30 12.90 -34.74
N VAL A 77 -28.22 13.48 -35.94
CA VAL A 77 -28.17 12.73 -37.20
C VAL A 77 -26.77 12.13 -37.35
N THR A 78 -26.68 10.79 -37.46
CA THR A 78 -25.42 10.08 -37.62
C THR A 78 -25.26 9.42 -38.99
N ASN A 79 -26.38 9.16 -39.69
CA ASN A 79 -26.37 8.50 -40.98
C ASN A 79 -27.42 9.08 -41.92
N ILE A 80 -27.10 9.15 -43.21
CA ILE A 80 -27.98 9.55 -44.27
C ILE A 80 -27.76 8.61 -45.48
N GLU A 81 -28.85 7.99 -45.92
CA GLU A 81 -28.85 7.05 -47.06
C GLU A 81 -29.87 7.49 -48.12
N LEU A 82 -29.49 7.35 -49.39
CA LEU A 82 -30.40 7.47 -50.51
C LEU A 82 -30.87 6.07 -50.89
N HIS A 83 -32.14 5.79 -50.66
CA HIS A 83 -32.78 4.53 -51.03
C HIS A 83 -33.60 4.71 -52.32
N ARG A 84 -33.34 3.87 -53.33
CA ARG A 84 -34.11 3.81 -54.58
C ARG A 84 -34.43 2.35 -54.88
N ASP A 85 -35.71 2.06 -55.06
CA ASP A 85 -36.19 0.73 -55.42
C ASP A 85 -37.07 0.82 -56.68
N GLY A 86 -36.68 0.10 -57.73
CA GLY A 86 -37.45 -0.10 -58.94
C GLY A 86 -37.90 1.17 -59.67
N SER A 87 -39.17 1.48 -59.58
CA SER A 87 -39.84 2.57 -60.27
C SER A 87 -40.06 3.83 -59.41
N ASP A 88 -39.65 3.84 -58.19
CA ASP A 88 -39.85 4.97 -57.27
C ASP A 88 -38.77 6.05 -57.43
N PHE A 89 -39.16 7.31 -57.26
CA PHE A 89 -38.25 8.46 -57.26
C PHE A 89 -37.18 8.39 -56.15
N GLY A 90 -37.36 7.45 -55.23
CA GLY A 90 -36.48 7.21 -54.09
C GLY A 90 -36.84 8.03 -52.85
N CYS A 91 -36.22 7.69 -51.75
CA CYS A 91 -36.36 8.42 -50.51
C CYS A 91 -34.97 8.60 -49.80
N ILE A 92 -34.88 9.58 -48.97
CA ILE A 92 -33.75 9.77 -48.08
C ILE A 92 -34.08 9.19 -46.71
N GLN A 93 -33.30 8.24 -46.28
CA GLN A 93 -33.36 7.72 -44.93
C GLN A 93 -32.32 8.47 -44.08
N VAL A 94 -32.79 9.09 -43.02
CA VAL A 94 -32.00 9.83 -42.02
C VAL A 94 -32.11 9.10 -40.71
N SER A 95 -31.02 8.63 -40.21
CA SER A 95 -31.03 7.94 -38.91
C SER A 95 -29.96 8.50 -37.93
N GLY A 96 -30.18 8.18 -36.70
CA GLY A 96 -29.28 8.61 -35.64
C GLY A 96 -29.77 8.28 -34.25
N TYR A 97 -29.18 8.92 -33.29
CA TYR A 97 -29.42 8.58 -31.89
C TYR A 97 -29.83 9.81 -31.08
N SER A 98 -30.27 9.57 -29.83
CA SER A 98 -30.45 10.61 -28.83
C SER A 98 -29.18 11.45 -28.61
N THR A 99 -29.30 12.64 -28.06
CA THR A 99 -28.16 13.53 -27.81
C THR A 99 -27.08 12.90 -26.90
N THR A 100 -27.43 11.85 -26.15
CA THR A 100 -26.48 11.06 -25.35
C THR A 100 -25.41 10.39 -26.21
N TYR A 101 -25.63 10.19 -27.50
CA TYR A 101 -24.64 9.64 -28.43
C TYR A 101 -23.39 10.52 -28.58
N ARG A 102 -23.46 11.79 -28.18
CA ARG A 102 -22.27 12.65 -28.09
C ARG A 102 -21.26 12.17 -27.02
N MET A 103 -21.70 11.29 -26.15
CA MET A 103 -20.84 10.64 -25.13
C MET A 103 -20.27 9.30 -25.62
N GLU A 104 -20.60 8.86 -26.86
CA GLU A 104 -19.94 7.74 -27.53
C GLU A 104 -18.58 8.20 -28.09
N THR A 105 -17.69 8.55 -27.19
CA THR A 105 -16.30 8.85 -27.53
C THR A 105 -15.53 7.58 -27.87
N ALA A 106 -14.37 7.73 -28.49
CA ALA A 106 -13.44 6.59 -28.57
C ALA A 106 -13.14 6.09 -27.15
N PRO A 107 -12.93 4.78 -26.96
CA PRO A 107 -12.56 4.23 -25.66
C PRO A 107 -11.37 4.96 -25.08
N SER A 108 -11.50 5.44 -23.85
CA SER A 108 -10.48 6.25 -23.19
C SER A 108 -10.21 5.78 -21.77
N CYS A 109 -9.06 6.20 -21.22
CA CYS A 109 -8.68 5.99 -19.84
C CYS A 109 -8.60 7.34 -19.12
N TYR A 110 -9.35 7.47 -18.03
CA TYR A 110 -9.34 8.67 -17.19
C TYR A 110 -9.57 8.32 -15.72
N SER A 111 -9.11 9.14 -14.81
CA SER A 111 -9.33 8.88 -13.38
C SER A 111 -9.61 10.13 -12.57
N TRP A 112 -10.41 9.96 -11.53
CA TRP A 112 -10.79 11.01 -10.60
C TRP A 112 -10.45 10.58 -9.17
N ASN A 113 -9.97 11.53 -8.38
CA ASN A 113 -9.75 11.33 -6.96
C ASN A 113 -10.72 12.18 -6.16
N ASP A 114 -11.20 11.64 -5.04
CA ASP A 114 -12.04 12.33 -4.07
C ASP A 114 -13.26 13.03 -4.70
N ARG A 115 -13.97 12.30 -5.57
CA ARG A 115 -15.18 12.76 -6.27
C ARG A 115 -16.36 11.85 -5.98
N SER A 116 -17.56 12.42 -6.01
CA SER A 116 -18.79 11.62 -6.06
C SER A 116 -19.04 11.13 -7.49
N ILE A 117 -19.77 10.03 -7.65
CA ILE A 117 -20.19 9.55 -8.99
C ILE A 117 -21.03 10.60 -9.70
N GLY A 118 -21.86 11.37 -8.96
CA GLY A 118 -22.66 12.45 -9.52
C GLY A 118 -21.81 13.58 -10.12
N ASP A 119 -20.70 13.96 -9.47
CA ASP A 119 -19.79 14.98 -10.00
C ASP A 119 -19.13 14.52 -11.31
N VAL A 120 -18.73 13.24 -11.36
CA VAL A 120 -18.14 12.65 -12.57
C VAL A 120 -19.14 12.62 -13.71
N VAL A 121 -20.35 12.11 -13.48
CA VAL A 121 -21.42 12.09 -14.51
C VAL A 121 -21.76 13.51 -14.99
N LYS A 122 -21.80 14.48 -14.08
CA LYS A 122 -22.05 15.87 -14.44
C LYS A 122 -20.94 16.44 -15.35
N SER A 123 -19.68 16.14 -15.06
CA SER A 123 -18.55 16.56 -15.91
C SER A 123 -18.67 15.97 -17.31
N LEU A 124 -18.84 14.65 -17.43
CA LEU A 124 -18.94 13.96 -18.71
C LEU A 124 -20.13 14.45 -19.55
N CYS A 125 -21.29 14.64 -18.93
CA CYS A 125 -22.47 15.21 -19.62
C CYS A 125 -22.21 16.66 -20.09
N SER A 126 -21.47 17.46 -19.30
CA SER A 126 -21.11 18.83 -19.69
C SER A 126 -20.18 18.82 -20.91
N ASP A 127 -19.17 17.95 -20.91
CA ASP A 127 -18.21 17.80 -22.00
C ASP A 127 -18.91 17.34 -23.30
N GLY A 128 -19.83 16.36 -23.19
CA GLY A 128 -20.69 15.90 -24.27
C GLY A 128 -21.83 16.86 -24.65
N LYS A 129 -22.01 17.98 -23.95
CA LYS A 129 -23.16 18.92 -24.14
C LYS A 129 -24.52 18.22 -24.04
N VAL A 130 -24.63 17.24 -23.15
CA VAL A 130 -25.86 16.50 -22.86
C VAL A 130 -26.57 17.12 -21.67
N GLN A 131 -27.87 17.42 -21.82
CA GLN A 131 -28.67 17.90 -20.70
C GLN A 131 -28.81 16.79 -19.64
N LEU A 132 -28.60 17.13 -18.37
CA LEU A 132 -28.58 16.17 -17.26
C LEU A 132 -29.60 16.57 -16.17
N ALA A 133 -30.40 15.61 -15.76
CA ALA A 133 -31.18 15.66 -14.51
C ALA A 133 -30.52 14.73 -13.49
N LEU A 134 -29.73 15.31 -12.59
CA LEU A 134 -28.92 14.57 -11.61
C LEU A 134 -29.62 14.47 -10.26
N ASN A 135 -29.84 13.25 -9.78
CA ASN A 135 -30.34 12.97 -8.43
C ASN A 135 -29.76 11.66 -7.86
N ALA A 136 -28.45 11.46 -8.02
CA ALA A 136 -27.76 10.27 -7.53
C ALA A 136 -28.02 10.03 -6.04
N ALA A 137 -28.36 8.80 -5.67
CA ALA A 137 -28.53 8.37 -4.29
C ALA A 137 -27.18 8.19 -3.58
N HIS A 138 -26.18 7.69 -4.30
CA HIS A 138 -24.81 7.55 -3.78
C HIS A 138 -24.08 8.90 -3.80
N LYS A 139 -24.02 9.55 -2.63
CA LYS A 139 -23.40 10.88 -2.46
C LYS A 139 -22.00 10.86 -1.85
N LYS A 140 -21.54 9.68 -1.41
CA LYS A 140 -20.20 9.56 -0.81
C LYS A 140 -19.13 9.85 -1.87
N GLN A 141 -18.10 10.61 -1.46
CA GLN A 141 -16.91 10.76 -2.27
C GLN A 141 -16.13 9.43 -2.26
N LEU A 142 -15.67 9.06 -3.43
CA LEU A 142 -14.81 7.91 -3.65
C LEU A 142 -13.37 8.39 -3.78
N ASP A 143 -12.45 7.73 -3.12
CA ASP A 143 -11.03 8.05 -3.14
C ASP A 143 -10.41 7.85 -4.54
N TYR A 144 -11.00 6.97 -5.35
CA TYR A 144 -10.57 6.72 -6.71
C TYR A 144 -11.69 6.17 -7.58
N ILE A 145 -11.93 6.82 -8.72
CA ILE A 145 -12.85 6.39 -9.78
C ILE A 145 -12.02 6.30 -11.07
N CYS A 146 -12.22 5.26 -11.85
CA CYS A 146 -11.45 5.02 -13.06
C CYS A 146 -12.37 4.63 -14.21
N GLN A 147 -12.32 5.37 -15.30
CA GLN A 147 -12.77 4.98 -16.63
C GLN A 147 -11.59 4.26 -17.30
N TYR A 148 -11.82 3.12 -17.91
CA TYR A 148 -10.75 2.31 -18.47
C TYR A 148 -11.21 1.63 -19.76
N GLU A 149 -10.67 2.10 -20.89
CA GLU A 149 -10.99 1.61 -22.23
C GLU A 149 -12.50 1.58 -22.53
N GLU A 150 -13.22 2.60 -22.06
CA GLU A 150 -14.66 2.76 -22.22
C GLU A 150 -14.97 4.10 -22.88
N SER A 151 -16.11 4.18 -23.63
CA SER A 151 -16.70 5.47 -23.99
C SER A 151 -17.23 6.18 -22.72
N ASP A 152 -17.45 7.48 -22.80
CA ASP A 152 -18.05 8.22 -21.67
C ASP A 152 -19.46 7.71 -21.34
N PHE A 153 -20.22 7.28 -22.35
CA PHE A 153 -21.55 6.74 -22.15
C PHE A 153 -21.52 5.36 -21.47
N ASP A 154 -20.68 4.46 -21.94
CA ASP A 154 -20.51 3.13 -21.33
C ASP A 154 -19.99 3.24 -19.90
N PHE A 155 -19.10 4.19 -19.64
CA PHE A 155 -18.65 4.45 -18.28
C PHE A 155 -19.79 4.93 -17.36
N VAL A 156 -20.64 5.87 -17.83
CA VAL A 156 -21.81 6.31 -17.05
C VAL A 156 -22.79 5.16 -16.82
N ARG A 157 -23.04 4.30 -17.84
CA ARG A 157 -23.84 3.06 -17.71
C ARG A 157 -23.26 2.13 -16.65
N ARG A 158 -21.94 1.94 -16.67
CA ARG A 158 -21.24 1.11 -15.67
C ARG A 158 -21.37 1.69 -14.26
N LEU A 159 -21.25 3.01 -14.10
CA LEU A 159 -21.48 3.66 -12.80
C LEU A 159 -22.91 3.46 -12.33
N ALA A 160 -23.90 3.56 -13.23
CA ALA A 160 -25.30 3.28 -12.91
C ALA A 160 -25.47 1.82 -12.44
N LEU A 161 -24.90 0.85 -13.13
CA LEU A 161 -24.91 -0.56 -12.74
C LEU A 161 -24.20 -0.81 -11.41
N GLN A 162 -22.98 -0.27 -11.22
CA GLN A 162 -22.18 -0.50 -10.02
C GLN A 162 -22.81 0.07 -8.75
N TYR A 163 -23.49 1.22 -8.87
CA TYR A 163 -24.10 1.93 -7.73
C TYR A 163 -25.60 1.80 -7.68
N GLN A 164 -26.20 1.01 -8.61
CA GLN A 164 -27.63 0.77 -8.70
C GLN A 164 -28.45 2.06 -8.84
N GLU A 165 -27.93 3.00 -9.62
CA GLU A 165 -28.59 4.26 -9.92
C GLU A 165 -29.52 4.12 -11.12
N TRP A 166 -30.64 4.85 -11.13
CA TRP A 166 -31.48 4.94 -12.31
C TRP A 166 -30.74 5.66 -13.42
N MET A 167 -30.86 5.15 -14.64
CA MET A 167 -30.30 5.80 -15.83
C MET A 167 -31.23 5.60 -17.03
N TYR A 168 -31.74 6.71 -17.57
CA TYR A 168 -32.50 6.72 -18.80
C TYR A 168 -32.49 8.10 -19.44
N TYR A 169 -32.73 8.16 -20.75
CA TYR A 169 -32.96 9.39 -21.47
C TYR A 169 -34.49 9.60 -21.60
N ASP A 170 -35.01 10.75 -21.17
CA ASP A 170 -36.48 11.01 -21.21
C ASP A 170 -36.93 11.57 -22.55
N GLY A 171 -36.10 11.56 -23.57
CA GLY A 171 -36.31 12.17 -24.88
C GLY A 171 -35.63 13.54 -25.03
N LEU A 172 -35.34 14.23 -23.94
CA LEU A 172 -34.75 15.56 -23.94
C LEU A 172 -33.44 15.65 -23.12
N LYS A 173 -33.39 14.93 -22.03
CA LYS A 173 -32.26 14.94 -21.08
C LYS A 173 -31.96 13.55 -20.53
N LEU A 174 -30.71 13.33 -20.16
CA LEU A 174 -30.28 12.16 -19.40
C LEU A 174 -30.71 12.31 -17.93
N VAL A 175 -31.44 11.34 -17.41
CA VAL A 175 -31.77 11.24 -15.98
C VAL A 175 -30.80 10.26 -15.34
N PHE A 176 -30.06 10.71 -14.31
CA PHE A 176 -29.14 9.87 -13.52
C PHE A 176 -29.52 9.96 -12.04
N GLY A 177 -29.88 8.81 -11.47
CA GLY A 177 -30.48 8.70 -10.14
C GLY A 177 -31.99 8.80 -10.15
N LYS A 178 -32.65 8.16 -9.17
CA LYS A 178 -34.11 8.16 -9.05
C LYS A 178 -34.60 9.57 -8.78
N PRO A 179 -35.55 10.11 -9.60
CA PRO A 179 -36.17 11.42 -9.36
C PRO A 179 -36.77 11.48 -7.96
N ARG A 180 -36.67 12.63 -7.28
CA ARG A 180 -37.29 12.83 -5.95
C ARG A 180 -38.81 12.69 -5.99
N ARG A 181 -39.44 13.11 -7.09
CA ARG A 181 -40.84 12.94 -7.40
C ARG A 181 -40.93 12.41 -8.82
N LEU A 182 -41.62 11.29 -8.97
CA LEU A 182 -41.95 10.77 -10.28
C LEU A 182 -42.94 11.74 -10.98
N PRO A 183 -42.96 11.75 -12.32
CA PRO A 183 -43.98 12.52 -13.06
C PRO A 183 -45.38 12.17 -12.62
N ASP A 184 -46.32 13.13 -12.73
CA ASP A 184 -47.72 12.87 -12.45
C ASP A 184 -48.24 11.81 -13.43
N PRO A 185 -48.98 10.79 -12.94
CA PRO A 185 -49.38 9.67 -13.77
C PRO A 185 -50.36 10.10 -14.88
N ILE A 186 -50.13 9.64 -16.09
CA ILE A 186 -51.03 9.80 -17.24
C ILE A 186 -52.04 8.67 -17.17
N LYS A 187 -53.34 9.02 -17.08
CA LYS A 187 -54.40 8.01 -17.08
C LYS A 187 -54.53 7.33 -18.44
N MET A 188 -54.43 5.99 -18.44
CA MET A 188 -54.52 5.13 -19.62
C MET A 188 -55.58 4.05 -19.39
N GLU A 189 -56.49 3.88 -20.35
CA GLU A 189 -57.59 2.97 -20.21
C GLU A 189 -57.71 2.09 -21.45
N PHE A 190 -57.76 0.76 -21.23
CA PHE A 190 -57.98 -0.21 -22.32
C PHE A 190 -59.32 0.00 -23.00
N GLY A 191 -59.32 0.03 -24.34
CA GLY A 191 -60.45 0.30 -25.19
C GLY A 191 -60.77 1.78 -25.49
N THR A 192 -60.07 2.72 -24.78
CA THR A 192 -60.16 4.17 -25.03
C THR A 192 -58.82 4.77 -25.47
N SER A 193 -57.82 4.79 -24.58
CA SER A 193 -56.48 5.31 -24.85
C SER A 193 -55.47 4.23 -25.17
N LEU A 194 -55.79 2.97 -24.89
CA LEU A 194 -54.99 1.81 -25.25
C LEU A 194 -55.75 0.93 -26.23
N SER A 195 -55.14 0.62 -27.37
CA SER A 195 -55.67 -0.31 -28.40
C SER A 195 -55.26 -1.76 -28.12
N SER A 196 -54.17 -1.99 -27.40
CA SER A 196 -53.69 -3.30 -26.96
C SER A 196 -53.21 -3.21 -25.53
N LEU A 197 -53.37 -4.28 -24.75
CA LEU A 197 -52.90 -4.39 -23.37
C LEU A 197 -52.60 -5.84 -23.05
N ASN A 198 -51.35 -6.13 -22.71
CA ASN A 198 -50.91 -7.42 -22.16
C ASN A 198 -50.29 -7.20 -20.80
N ILE A 199 -50.63 -8.00 -19.82
CA ILE A 199 -50.07 -7.99 -18.48
C ILE A 199 -49.36 -9.33 -18.28
N GLY A 200 -48.08 -9.29 -17.94
CA GLY A 200 -47.24 -10.47 -17.80
C GLY A 200 -46.62 -10.60 -16.43
N LEU A 201 -46.45 -11.84 -15.99
CA LEU A 201 -45.68 -12.20 -14.81
C LEU A 201 -44.59 -13.20 -15.22
N GLN A 202 -43.40 -13.04 -14.68
CA GLN A 202 -42.28 -13.92 -14.96
C GLN A 202 -41.41 -14.22 -13.72
N THR A 203 -40.69 -15.34 -13.77
CA THR A 203 -39.85 -15.80 -12.64
C THR A 203 -38.44 -15.28 -12.80
N LEU A 204 -38.10 -14.20 -12.14
CA LEU A 204 -36.76 -13.58 -12.18
C LEU A 204 -35.98 -13.71 -10.85
N ALA A 205 -36.68 -14.08 -9.76
CA ALA A 205 -36.02 -14.18 -8.46
C ALA A 205 -34.93 -15.25 -8.47
N ARG A 206 -33.70 -14.85 -8.19
CA ARG A 206 -32.54 -15.73 -8.04
C ARG A 206 -31.80 -15.37 -6.76
N PRO A 207 -31.73 -16.29 -5.78
CA PRO A 207 -31.03 -16.01 -4.54
C PRO A 207 -29.52 -15.83 -4.78
N GLU A 208 -28.94 -14.82 -4.15
CA GLU A 208 -27.52 -14.52 -4.25
C GLU A 208 -26.92 -14.30 -2.87
N GLN A 209 -25.62 -14.57 -2.75
CA GLN A 209 -24.79 -14.19 -1.62
C GLN A 209 -23.64 -13.36 -2.16
N VAL A 210 -23.67 -12.07 -1.88
CA VAL A 210 -22.65 -11.13 -2.34
C VAL A 210 -21.63 -10.94 -1.24
N PHE A 211 -20.35 -11.08 -1.58
CA PHE A 211 -19.25 -10.90 -0.63
C PHE A 211 -18.25 -9.86 -1.11
N THR A 212 -17.52 -9.28 -0.16
CA THR A 212 -16.40 -8.39 -0.40
C THR A 212 -15.44 -8.40 0.79
N PHE A 213 -14.21 -7.94 0.59
CA PHE A 213 -13.21 -7.83 1.62
C PHE A 213 -12.78 -6.38 1.81
N HIS A 214 -12.92 -5.87 3.04
CA HIS A 214 -12.47 -4.55 3.43
C HIS A 214 -11.05 -4.63 4.01
N SER A 215 -10.05 -4.30 3.21
CA SER A 215 -8.63 -4.47 3.58
C SER A 215 -8.18 -3.59 4.74
N GLY A 216 -8.72 -2.38 4.88
CA GLY A 216 -8.38 -1.48 5.99
C GLY A 216 -8.84 -1.97 7.36
N ALA A 217 -9.92 -2.76 7.41
CA ALA A 217 -10.43 -3.37 8.63
C ALA A 217 -10.08 -4.87 8.74
N ASN A 218 -9.37 -5.43 7.75
CA ASN A 218 -9.06 -6.87 7.65
C ASN A 218 -10.31 -7.74 7.85
N ARG A 219 -11.41 -7.38 7.18
CA ARG A 219 -12.72 -7.99 7.43
C ARG A 219 -13.39 -8.43 6.13
N GLU A 220 -13.78 -9.68 6.07
CA GLU A 220 -14.73 -10.17 5.07
C GLU A 220 -16.14 -9.73 5.45
N MET A 221 -16.90 -9.30 4.47
CA MET A 221 -18.32 -8.96 4.60
C MET A 221 -19.10 -9.71 3.54
N ASP A 222 -20.23 -10.28 3.92
CA ASP A 222 -21.15 -10.92 3.00
C ASP A 222 -22.61 -10.65 3.38
N ARG A 223 -23.49 -10.67 2.39
CA ARG A 223 -24.95 -10.56 2.55
C ARG A 223 -25.65 -11.40 1.51
N LYS A 224 -26.72 -12.04 1.95
CA LYS A 224 -27.66 -12.73 1.05
C LYS A 224 -28.79 -11.81 0.65
N THR A 225 -29.31 -12.02 -0.57
CA THR A 225 -30.57 -11.43 -0.98
C THR A 225 -31.70 -11.92 -0.08
N PRO A 226 -32.60 -11.04 0.35
CA PRO A 226 -33.73 -11.44 1.15
C PRO A 226 -34.76 -12.22 0.30
N ASP A 227 -35.56 -13.06 0.95
CA ASP A 227 -36.64 -13.81 0.32
C ASP A 227 -37.89 -12.94 0.01
N LYS A 228 -37.73 -11.62 0.15
CA LYS A 228 -38.74 -10.60 -0.16
C LYS A 228 -38.09 -9.50 -0.99
N ALA A 229 -38.58 -9.27 -2.21
CA ALA A 229 -38.16 -8.13 -3.00
C ALA A 229 -38.86 -6.85 -2.56
N TYR A 230 -38.11 -5.79 -2.41
CA TYR A 230 -38.62 -4.48 -2.04
C TYR A 230 -39.03 -3.68 -3.28
N GLY A 231 -40.11 -2.89 -3.16
CA GLY A 231 -40.63 -2.10 -4.27
C GLY A 231 -41.55 -2.88 -5.23
N HIS A 232 -41.78 -4.17 -5.00
CA HIS A 232 -42.73 -4.95 -5.77
C HIS A 232 -44.17 -4.59 -5.37
N ASP A 233 -45.07 -4.52 -6.35
CA ASP A 233 -46.50 -4.55 -6.11
C ASP A 233 -46.93 -5.97 -5.67
N ARG A 234 -48.23 -6.14 -5.43
CA ARG A 234 -48.76 -7.43 -4.95
C ARG A 234 -48.48 -8.56 -5.94
N MET A 235 -48.73 -8.34 -7.24
CA MET A 235 -48.57 -9.37 -8.28
C MET A 235 -47.09 -9.75 -8.47
N ALA A 236 -46.21 -8.77 -8.54
CA ALA A 236 -44.76 -9.00 -8.58
C ALA A 236 -44.25 -9.75 -7.33
N GLY A 237 -44.77 -9.39 -6.14
CA GLY A 237 -44.39 -10.05 -4.89
C GLY A 237 -44.84 -11.51 -4.83
N ASP A 238 -46.03 -11.82 -5.36
CA ASP A 238 -46.54 -13.20 -5.45
C ASP A 238 -45.68 -14.03 -6.43
N ALA A 239 -45.41 -13.50 -7.62
CA ALA A 239 -44.58 -14.14 -8.62
C ALA A 239 -43.11 -14.32 -8.13
N PHE A 240 -42.56 -13.35 -7.42
CA PHE A 240 -41.27 -13.45 -6.81
C PHE A 240 -41.18 -14.64 -5.82
N ARG A 241 -42.16 -14.75 -4.91
CA ARG A 241 -42.19 -15.87 -3.96
C ARG A 241 -42.37 -17.20 -4.65
N ALA A 242 -43.19 -17.27 -5.71
CA ALA A 242 -43.38 -18.48 -6.50
C ALA A 242 -42.11 -18.92 -7.25
N ALA A 243 -41.20 -17.98 -7.57
CA ALA A 243 -39.93 -18.26 -8.25
C ALA A 243 -38.84 -18.83 -7.34
N LEU A 244 -38.83 -18.50 -6.05
CA LEU A 244 -37.75 -18.87 -5.12
C LEU A 244 -37.49 -20.37 -5.02
N PRO A 245 -38.50 -21.26 -4.93
CA PRO A 245 -38.28 -22.71 -4.87
C PRO A 245 -37.58 -23.28 -6.11
N SER A 246 -37.71 -22.60 -7.26
CA SER A 246 -37.03 -23.02 -8.51
C SER A 246 -35.52 -22.80 -8.49
N TYR A 247 -35.04 -21.97 -7.57
CA TYR A 247 -33.63 -21.62 -7.44
C TYR A 247 -33.15 -21.79 -5.99
N PRO A 248 -33.06 -23.02 -5.45
CA PRO A 248 -32.86 -23.27 -4.02
C PRO A 248 -31.44 -22.90 -3.54
N LYS A 249 -30.47 -22.77 -4.45
CA LYS A 249 -29.07 -22.47 -4.11
C LYS A 249 -28.73 -21.01 -4.45
N ALA A 250 -28.30 -20.26 -3.45
CA ALA A 250 -27.80 -18.93 -3.66
C ALA A 250 -26.46 -18.93 -4.42
N ALA A 251 -26.38 -18.13 -5.47
CA ALA A 251 -25.13 -17.89 -6.20
C ALA A 251 -24.21 -17.01 -5.39
N ARG A 252 -22.95 -17.42 -5.18
CA ARG A 252 -21.96 -16.61 -4.46
C ARG A 252 -21.24 -15.71 -5.45
N GLN A 253 -21.38 -14.39 -5.29
CA GLN A 253 -20.84 -13.39 -6.19
C GLN A 253 -19.98 -12.38 -5.45
N TYR A 254 -18.97 -11.86 -6.14
CA TYR A 254 -18.16 -10.75 -5.65
C TYR A 254 -18.90 -9.42 -5.89
N SER A 255 -18.83 -8.50 -4.92
CA SER A 255 -19.41 -7.16 -5.07
C SER A 255 -18.63 -6.32 -6.08
N ILE A 256 -19.31 -5.86 -7.13
CA ILE A 256 -18.76 -4.90 -8.10
C ILE A 256 -18.76 -3.47 -7.55
N GLN A 257 -19.63 -3.16 -6.58
CA GLN A 257 -19.61 -1.88 -5.87
C GLN A 257 -18.50 -1.86 -4.81
N ARG A 258 -17.84 -0.73 -4.68
CA ARG A 258 -16.94 -0.47 -3.54
C ARG A 258 -17.78 -0.10 -2.31
N VAL A 259 -17.82 -0.99 -1.35
CA VAL A 259 -18.55 -0.80 -0.09
C VAL A 259 -17.56 -0.66 1.06
N SER A 260 -17.86 0.22 1.99
CA SER A 260 -17.03 0.50 3.16
C SER A 260 -17.61 -0.07 4.46
N SER A 261 -18.88 -0.43 4.47
CA SER A 261 -19.57 -0.96 5.63
C SER A 261 -20.52 -2.09 5.26
N ILE A 262 -20.93 -2.85 6.27
CA ILE A 262 -21.92 -3.92 6.10
C ILE A 262 -23.28 -3.38 5.66
N ASN A 263 -23.64 -2.18 6.10
CA ASN A 263 -24.90 -1.52 5.72
C ASN A 263 -24.85 -1.07 4.24
N ASP A 264 -23.69 -0.61 3.74
CA ASP A 264 -23.52 -0.30 2.32
C ASP A 264 -23.69 -1.56 1.47
N LEU A 265 -23.14 -2.70 1.93
CA LEU A 265 -23.30 -3.99 1.24
C LEU A 265 -24.74 -4.47 1.25
N GLU A 266 -25.44 -4.36 2.36
CA GLU A 266 -26.84 -4.72 2.49
C GLU A 266 -27.72 -3.88 1.53
N ASN A 267 -27.53 -2.56 1.53
CA ASN A 267 -28.24 -1.68 0.63
C ASN A 267 -27.96 -2.00 -0.86
N TYR A 268 -26.69 -2.28 -1.19
CA TYR A 268 -26.31 -2.71 -2.54
C TYR A 268 -27.03 -4.00 -2.95
N VAL A 269 -27.05 -5.01 -2.09
CA VAL A 269 -27.69 -6.30 -2.37
C VAL A 269 -29.21 -6.15 -2.56
N LEU A 270 -29.85 -5.30 -1.74
CA LEU A 270 -31.28 -4.97 -1.87
C LEU A 270 -31.59 -4.30 -3.20
N LEU A 271 -30.83 -3.28 -3.58
CA LEU A 271 -31.05 -2.54 -4.82
C LEU A 271 -30.71 -3.39 -6.05
N LYS A 272 -29.64 -4.21 -5.98
CA LYS A 272 -29.28 -5.17 -7.04
C LYS A 272 -30.44 -6.15 -7.29
N GLN A 273 -30.97 -6.78 -6.23
CA GLN A 273 -32.11 -7.67 -6.34
C GLN A 273 -33.34 -6.95 -6.91
N ALA A 274 -33.61 -5.72 -6.46
CA ALA A 274 -34.73 -4.93 -6.98
C ALA A 274 -34.57 -4.66 -8.48
N ALA A 275 -33.35 -4.35 -8.96
CA ALA A 275 -33.11 -4.14 -10.39
C ALA A 275 -33.23 -5.43 -11.22
N GLU A 276 -32.69 -6.54 -10.73
CA GLU A 276 -32.77 -7.85 -11.41
C GLU A 276 -34.19 -8.41 -11.49
N THR A 277 -35.05 -8.03 -10.55
CA THR A 277 -36.42 -8.49 -10.47
C THR A 277 -37.45 -7.42 -10.84
N ALA A 278 -37.02 -6.26 -11.30
CA ALA A 278 -37.91 -5.13 -11.63
C ALA A 278 -39.00 -5.49 -12.67
N GLU A 279 -38.65 -6.38 -13.60
CA GLU A 279 -39.58 -6.83 -14.66
C GLU A 279 -40.38 -8.08 -14.28
N THR A 280 -40.41 -8.51 -13.03
CA THR A 280 -41.22 -9.67 -12.59
C THR A 280 -42.68 -9.51 -12.92
N HIS A 281 -43.22 -8.30 -12.80
CA HIS A 281 -44.53 -7.89 -13.31
C HIS A 281 -44.30 -6.80 -14.37
N TYR A 282 -44.82 -6.99 -15.53
CA TYR A 282 -44.68 -6.03 -16.63
C TYR A 282 -45.98 -5.90 -17.44
N VAL A 283 -46.09 -4.79 -18.13
CA VAL A 283 -47.18 -4.49 -19.03
C VAL A 283 -46.60 -4.10 -20.38
N THR A 284 -47.18 -4.64 -21.47
CA THR A 284 -46.97 -4.14 -22.83
C THR A 284 -48.28 -3.64 -23.40
N ALA A 285 -48.26 -2.46 -24.01
CA ALA A 285 -49.47 -1.84 -24.53
C ALA A 285 -49.18 -0.99 -25.76
N GLU A 286 -50.23 -0.70 -26.53
CA GLU A 286 -50.21 0.22 -27.67
C GLU A 286 -51.15 1.42 -27.39
N SER A 287 -50.67 2.61 -27.76
CA SER A 287 -51.37 3.87 -27.58
C SER A 287 -51.12 4.83 -28.75
N GLN A 288 -51.95 5.88 -28.80
CA GLN A 288 -51.77 7.01 -29.72
C GLN A 288 -51.44 8.32 -28.98
N ASP A 289 -51.06 8.25 -27.71
CA ASP A 289 -50.71 9.42 -26.92
C ASP A 289 -49.23 9.79 -27.08
N PRO A 290 -48.90 10.88 -27.76
CA PRO A 290 -47.49 11.27 -28.00
C PRO A 290 -46.81 11.88 -26.78
N ARG A 291 -47.47 12.03 -25.64
CA ARG A 291 -46.89 12.52 -24.39
C ARG A 291 -46.06 11.46 -23.67
N LEU A 292 -46.28 10.18 -24.04
CA LEU A 292 -45.60 9.06 -23.41
C LEU A 292 -44.15 9.01 -23.90
N HIS A 293 -43.24 8.71 -22.98
CA HIS A 293 -41.82 8.50 -23.23
C HIS A 293 -41.23 7.61 -22.13
N VAL A 294 -40.02 7.12 -22.29
CA VAL A 294 -39.33 6.37 -21.24
C VAL A 294 -39.21 7.24 -19.99
N GLY A 295 -39.57 6.68 -18.83
CA GLY A 295 -39.66 7.39 -17.55
C GLY A 295 -41.01 8.02 -17.26
N SER A 296 -41.98 8.06 -18.24
CA SER A 296 -43.34 8.45 -17.95
C SER A 296 -44.03 7.46 -17.02
N VAL A 297 -44.85 7.98 -16.11
CA VAL A 297 -45.71 7.17 -15.25
C VAL A 297 -47.10 7.14 -15.83
N ILE A 298 -47.72 5.98 -15.88
CA ILE A 298 -49.12 5.78 -16.33
C ILE A 298 -49.92 5.15 -15.21
N SER A 299 -51.17 5.64 -15.00
CA SER A 299 -52.19 4.96 -14.20
C SER A 299 -53.04 4.14 -15.11
N LEU A 300 -53.02 2.82 -14.96
CA LEU A 300 -53.63 1.87 -15.87
C LEU A 300 -55.00 1.44 -15.37
N TYR A 301 -55.98 1.47 -16.28
CA TYR A 301 -57.35 1.08 -16.00
C TYR A 301 -57.84 0.11 -17.05
N SER A 302 -58.71 -0.81 -16.63
CA SER A 302 -59.48 -1.67 -17.51
C SER A 302 -60.98 -1.51 -17.18
N SER A 303 -61.74 -1.29 -18.20
CA SER A 303 -63.22 -1.22 -18.07
C SER A 303 -63.87 -2.51 -18.54
N PHE A 304 -64.80 -3.05 -17.78
CA PHE A 304 -65.54 -4.26 -18.09
C PHE A 304 -67.03 -4.11 -17.78
N LEU A 305 -67.89 -4.82 -18.53
CA LEU A 305 -69.30 -4.82 -18.34
C LEU A 305 -69.68 -5.69 -17.14
N LYS A 306 -70.20 -5.09 -16.06
CA LYS A 306 -70.64 -5.76 -14.84
C LYS A 306 -72.15 -6.12 -14.91
N GLY A 307 -72.80 -6.03 -16.11
CA GLY A 307 -74.21 -6.27 -16.39
C GLY A 307 -74.74 -5.36 -17.50
N VAL A 308 -75.93 -5.55 -17.96
CA VAL A 308 -76.52 -4.73 -19.05
C VAL A 308 -76.56 -3.25 -18.65
N GLY A 309 -75.69 -2.46 -19.29
CA GLY A 309 -75.56 -1.01 -19.10
C GLY A 309 -74.65 -0.50 -17.99
N ASN A 310 -74.02 -1.38 -17.18
CA ASN A 310 -73.10 -0.97 -16.11
C ASN A 310 -71.67 -1.29 -16.46
N LEU A 311 -70.90 -0.26 -16.84
CA LEU A 311 -69.43 -0.29 -16.95
C LEU A 311 -68.81 -0.13 -15.56
N SER A 312 -67.99 -1.11 -15.16
CA SER A 312 -67.15 -1.00 -13.98
C SER A 312 -65.70 -0.77 -14.43
N GLN A 313 -65.01 0.18 -13.81
CA GLN A 313 -63.64 0.48 -14.07
C GLN A 313 -62.74 -0.10 -12.93
N GLU A 314 -61.75 -0.89 -13.28
CA GLU A 314 -60.79 -1.44 -12.35
C GLU A 314 -59.46 -0.74 -12.55
N SER A 315 -58.82 -0.31 -11.44
CA SER A 315 -57.45 0.20 -11.46
C SER A 315 -56.46 -0.98 -11.42
N LEU A 316 -55.61 -1.02 -12.39
CA LEU A 316 -54.53 -2.02 -12.50
C LEU A 316 -53.23 -1.54 -11.86
N GLY A 317 -53.19 -0.28 -11.37
CA GLY A 317 -52.04 0.33 -10.71
C GLY A 317 -51.26 1.33 -11.57
N ASP A 318 -50.21 1.85 -10.99
CA ASP A 318 -49.30 2.80 -11.65
C ASP A 318 -48.04 2.07 -12.16
N PHE A 319 -47.67 2.40 -13.40
CA PHE A 319 -46.51 1.79 -14.07
C PHE A 319 -45.59 2.87 -14.63
N ILE A 320 -44.29 2.59 -14.65
CA ILE A 320 -43.27 3.42 -15.30
C ILE A 320 -42.81 2.78 -16.60
N ILE A 321 -42.79 3.56 -17.67
CA ILE A 321 -42.36 3.09 -19.00
C ILE A 321 -40.84 2.93 -19.04
N ILE A 322 -40.39 1.74 -19.45
CA ILE A 322 -38.96 1.39 -19.55
C ILE A 322 -38.47 1.20 -20.99
N GLU A 323 -39.36 0.84 -21.89
CA GLU A 323 -39.09 0.70 -23.33
C GLU A 323 -40.26 1.33 -24.10
N MET A 324 -39.96 1.96 -25.23
CA MET A 324 -40.97 2.57 -26.08
C MET A 324 -40.53 2.66 -27.53
N THR A 325 -41.45 2.39 -28.45
CA THR A 325 -41.30 2.65 -29.86
C THR A 325 -42.42 3.61 -30.30
N HIS A 326 -42.03 4.73 -30.89
CA HIS A 326 -42.96 5.65 -31.56
C HIS A 326 -42.91 5.39 -33.05
N GLU A 327 -44.05 5.35 -33.69
CA GLU A 327 -44.19 5.21 -35.14
C GLU A 327 -45.14 6.27 -35.68
N VAL A 328 -44.72 6.97 -36.72
CA VAL A 328 -45.52 7.92 -37.47
C VAL A 328 -45.46 7.54 -38.94
N SER A 329 -46.64 7.33 -39.56
CA SER A 329 -46.72 7.00 -40.96
C SER A 329 -46.93 8.26 -41.84
N GLU A 330 -46.83 8.10 -43.15
CA GLU A 330 -47.06 9.14 -44.16
C GLU A 330 -48.39 9.89 -44.01
N SER A 331 -49.44 9.16 -43.62
CA SER A 331 -50.74 9.76 -43.30
C SER A 331 -50.75 10.54 -41.98
N CYS A 332 -49.57 10.79 -41.38
CA CYS A 332 -49.41 11.36 -40.05
C CYS A 332 -50.12 10.58 -38.94
N TYR A 333 -50.42 9.32 -39.18
CA TYR A 333 -51.00 8.46 -38.17
C TYR A 333 -49.91 8.10 -37.16
N TYR A 334 -50.09 8.54 -35.92
CA TYR A 334 -49.18 8.28 -34.81
C TYR A 334 -49.66 7.10 -33.98
N LYS A 335 -48.74 6.18 -33.68
CA LYS A 335 -48.93 5.15 -32.68
C LYS A 335 -47.67 4.94 -31.90
N ASN A 336 -47.81 4.42 -30.72
CA ASN A 336 -46.67 3.95 -29.93
C ASN A 336 -46.94 2.59 -29.30
N ARG A 337 -45.88 1.87 -29.06
CA ARG A 337 -45.88 0.61 -28.30
C ARG A 337 -44.88 0.77 -27.18
N PHE A 338 -45.28 0.37 -25.97
CA PHE A 338 -44.40 0.49 -24.82
C PHE A 338 -44.42 -0.75 -23.92
N LYS A 339 -43.34 -0.91 -23.14
CA LYS A 339 -43.23 -1.82 -22.00
C LYS A 339 -43.09 -1.00 -20.74
N ALA A 340 -43.84 -1.35 -19.69
CA ALA A 340 -43.86 -0.66 -18.42
C ALA A 340 -43.80 -1.67 -17.26
N ILE A 341 -43.25 -1.24 -16.14
CA ILE A 341 -43.13 -2.00 -14.90
C ILE A 341 -43.79 -1.24 -13.76
N PRO A 342 -44.12 -1.87 -12.62
CA PRO A 342 -44.77 -1.19 -11.52
C PRO A 342 -44.05 0.09 -11.10
N GLY A 343 -44.76 1.19 -10.91
CA GLY A 343 -44.20 2.48 -10.49
C GLY A 343 -43.61 2.48 -9.06
N THR A 344 -43.87 1.41 -8.30
CA THR A 344 -43.34 1.21 -6.94
C THR A 344 -41.90 0.72 -6.90
N VAL A 345 -41.31 0.33 -8.05
CA VAL A 345 -39.94 -0.24 -8.12
C VAL A 345 -38.89 0.67 -7.47
N MET A 346 -37.96 0.05 -6.78
CA MET A 346 -36.83 0.79 -6.17
C MET A 346 -35.73 1.08 -7.18
N SER A 347 -35.46 0.15 -8.09
CA SER A 347 -34.48 0.27 -9.15
C SER A 347 -35.08 -0.05 -10.50
N LEU A 348 -34.57 0.56 -11.56
CA LEU A 348 -34.88 0.17 -12.95
C LEU A 348 -34.09 -1.10 -13.30
N PRO A 349 -34.46 -1.84 -14.36
CA PRO A 349 -33.64 -2.94 -14.86
C PRO A 349 -32.20 -2.49 -15.14
N ASN A 350 -31.26 -3.33 -14.76
CA ASN A 350 -29.84 -3.02 -14.95
C ASN A 350 -29.49 -2.86 -16.44
N PRO A 351 -28.72 -1.83 -16.81
CA PRO A 351 -28.20 -1.72 -18.17
C PRO A 351 -27.28 -2.91 -18.48
N LYS A 352 -27.30 -3.36 -19.71
CA LYS A 352 -26.35 -4.39 -20.19
C LYS A 352 -25.01 -3.71 -20.47
N VAL A 353 -24.04 -3.90 -19.60
CA VAL A 353 -22.71 -3.30 -19.68
C VAL A 353 -21.66 -4.38 -19.51
N GLU A 354 -20.66 -4.36 -20.34
CA GLU A 354 -19.43 -5.14 -20.16
C GLU A 354 -18.54 -4.43 -19.11
N MET A 355 -18.10 -5.19 -18.12
CA MET A 355 -17.20 -4.65 -17.10
C MET A 355 -15.76 -4.62 -17.65
N PRO A 356 -15.05 -3.49 -17.58
CA PRO A 356 -13.68 -3.43 -18.04
C PRO A 356 -12.78 -4.33 -17.17
N LEU A 357 -11.84 -5.00 -17.80
CA LEU A 357 -10.86 -5.85 -17.16
C LEU A 357 -9.46 -5.23 -17.34
N ALA A 358 -8.93 -4.66 -16.28
CA ALA A 358 -7.59 -4.10 -16.32
C ALA A 358 -6.53 -5.21 -16.18
N GLU A 359 -5.64 -5.26 -17.13
CA GLU A 359 -4.42 -6.08 -17.09
C GLU A 359 -3.32 -5.41 -16.26
N THR A 360 -2.22 -6.13 -16.02
CA THR A 360 -1.08 -5.58 -15.29
C THR A 360 -0.45 -4.40 -16.03
N GLN A 361 -0.13 -3.32 -15.31
CA GLN A 361 0.39 -2.08 -15.89
C GLN A 361 1.58 -1.55 -15.10
N MET A 362 2.45 -0.83 -15.81
CA MET A 362 3.53 -0.09 -15.17
C MET A 362 3.06 1.25 -14.66
N ALA A 363 3.63 1.66 -13.52
CA ALA A 363 3.37 2.95 -12.92
C ALA A 363 4.61 3.50 -12.22
N THR A 364 4.63 4.80 -11.98
CA THR A 364 5.67 5.47 -11.22
C THR A 364 5.13 5.89 -9.85
N VAL A 365 5.90 5.66 -8.81
CA VAL A 365 5.55 6.08 -7.44
C VAL A 365 5.63 7.59 -7.32
N LEU A 366 4.54 8.23 -6.91
CA LEU A 366 4.45 9.67 -6.67
C LEU A 366 4.64 10.04 -5.19
N SER A 367 4.16 9.17 -4.30
CA SER A 367 4.27 9.37 -2.85
C SER A 367 4.24 8.03 -2.11
N ASN A 368 5.08 7.91 -1.10
CA ASN A 368 5.10 6.80 -0.13
C ASN A 368 4.86 7.29 1.32
N ALA A 369 4.52 8.56 1.49
CA ALA A 369 4.18 9.16 2.79
C ALA A 369 2.71 8.89 3.15
N ASP A 370 2.33 7.64 3.36
CA ASP A 370 0.97 7.22 3.71
C ASP A 370 0.51 7.88 5.01
N PRO A 371 -0.57 8.69 5.01
CA PRO A 371 -1.04 9.40 6.20
C PRO A 371 -1.54 8.47 7.32
N HIS A 372 -1.83 7.21 7.00
CA HIS A 372 -2.23 6.20 7.98
C HIS A 372 -1.09 5.28 8.42
N GLY A 373 0.13 5.47 7.90
CA GLY A 373 1.28 4.63 8.24
C GLY A 373 1.12 3.15 7.87
N ALA A 374 0.25 2.82 6.90
CA ALA A 374 -0.05 1.45 6.50
C ALA A 374 0.84 0.94 5.34
N GLY A 375 1.90 1.68 4.99
CA GLY A 375 2.84 1.31 3.93
C GLY A 375 2.24 1.32 2.53
N ARG A 376 1.21 2.16 2.29
CA ARG A 376 0.62 2.34 0.98
C ARG A 376 1.38 3.41 0.19
N VAL A 377 1.23 3.36 -1.12
CA VAL A 377 1.82 4.34 -2.04
C VAL A 377 0.75 4.96 -2.93
N GLN A 378 1.02 6.15 -3.45
CA GLN A 378 0.28 6.71 -4.59
C GLN A 378 1.15 6.59 -5.83
N VAL A 379 0.55 6.15 -6.91
CA VAL A 379 1.25 5.94 -8.18
C VAL A 379 0.53 6.60 -9.34
N ARG A 380 1.27 6.83 -10.42
CA ARG A 380 0.77 7.29 -11.71
C ARG A 380 1.03 6.23 -12.76
N MET A 381 -0.03 5.73 -13.38
CA MET A 381 0.06 4.85 -14.55
C MET A 381 0.45 5.66 -15.79
N ASN A 382 1.00 5.01 -16.81
CA ASN A 382 1.55 5.70 -17.99
C ASN A 382 0.49 6.50 -18.78
N TRP A 383 -0.77 6.11 -18.73
CA TRP A 383 -1.88 6.82 -19.38
C TRP A 383 -2.44 7.99 -18.54
N GLN A 384 -2.08 8.07 -17.28
CA GLN A 384 -2.52 9.18 -16.41
C GLN A 384 -1.70 10.43 -16.67
N THR A 385 -2.35 11.52 -17.01
CA THR A 385 -1.75 12.83 -17.28
C THR A 385 -2.10 13.83 -16.19
N ASP A 386 -1.50 14.99 -16.23
CA ASP A 386 -1.76 16.13 -15.35
C ASP A 386 -1.74 15.77 -13.85
N ASN A 387 -2.86 15.96 -13.18
CA ASN A 387 -3.01 15.67 -11.75
C ASN A 387 -3.60 14.28 -11.47
N MET A 388 -3.79 13.46 -12.50
CA MET A 388 -4.31 12.11 -12.32
C MET A 388 -3.31 11.24 -11.56
N ARG A 389 -3.83 10.46 -10.62
CA ARG A 389 -3.08 9.51 -9.80
C ARG A 389 -4.03 8.49 -9.20
N THR A 390 -3.49 7.42 -8.64
CA THR A 390 -4.30 6.50 -7.85
C THR A 390 -4.63 7.08 -6.47
N SER A 391 -5.60 6.50 -5.78
CA SER A 391 -5.67 6.60 -4.31
C SER A 391 -4.46 5.92 -3.67
N TRP A 392 -4.42 5.87 -2.33
CA TRP A 392 -3.41 5.10 -1.59
C TRP A 392 -3.61 3.61 -1.82
N VAL A 393 -2.69 2.99 -2.53
CA VAL A 393 -2.73 1.58 -2.92
C VAL A 393 -1.77 0.74 -2.09
N ARG A 394 -2.15 -0.51 -1.82
CA ARG A 394 -1.35 -1.45 -1.05
C ARG A 394 -0.16 -1.94 -1.86
N VAL A 395 0.93 -2.23 -1.15
CA VAL A 395 2.12 -2.85 -1.74
C VAL A 395 2.17 -4.32 -1.33
N MET A 396 2.39 -5.20 -2.28
CA MET A 396 2.65 -6.61 -2.03
C MET A 396 4.06 -6.80 -1.45
N THR A 397 4.20 -7.71 -0.54
CA THR A 397 5.48 -8.09 0.06
C THR A 397 5.61 -9.62 0.06
N PRO A 398 6.81 -10.19 -0.01
CA PRO A 398 7.03 -11.65 0.04
C PRO A 398 6.47 -12.29 1.31
N ASP A 399 6.58 -11.61 2.45
CA ASP A 399 5.94 -11.99 3.70
C ASP A 399 5.51 -10.74 4.47
N GLY A 400 4.32 -10.75 5.01
CA GLY A 400 3.80 -9.62 5.77
C GLY A 400 2.58 -9.97 6.62
N GLY A 401 2.61 -9.54 7.87
CA GLY A 401 1.50 -9.79 8.78
C GLY A 401 1.78 -9.39 10.22
N GLY A 402 1.08 -10.05 11.13
CA GLY A 402 1.27 -9.97 12.57
C GLY A 402 1.31 -11.36 13.20
N SER A 403 1.75 -11.44 14.44
CA SER A 403 1.72 -12.64 15.27
C SER A 403 1.37 -12.27 16.71
N LYS A 404 1.31 -13.26 17.58
CA LYS A 404 1.08 -13.03 19.01
C LYS A 404 2.16 -12.12 19.61
N ASP A 405 3.42 -12.32 19.23
CA ASP A 405 4.57 -11.61 19.80
C ASP A 405 4.93 -10.34 19.02
N VAL A 406 4.69 -10.34 17.69
CA VAL A 406 4.93 -9.21 16.80
C VAL A 406 3.62 -8.76 16.18
N LYS A 407 2.98 -7.75 16.76
CA LYS A 407 1.62 -7.31 16.38
C LYS A 407 1.55 -6.71 14.98
N SER A 408 2.60 -6.04 14.51
CA SER A 408 2.66 -5.36 13.21
C SER A 408 4.04 -5.47 12.57
N ASN A 409 4.11 -5.30 11.25
CA ASN A 409 5.36 -5.30 10.47
C ASN A 409 6.19 -6.58 10.57
N ARG A 410 5.56 -7.74 10.84
CA ARG A 410 6.23 -9.02 10.70
C ARG A 410 6.45 -9.29 9.20
N GLY A 411 7.66 -9.66 8.84
CA GLY A 411 8.06 -9.93 7.47
C GLY A 411 8.91 -8.82 6.84
N PHE A 412 8.74 -8.58 5.54
CA PHE A 412 9.52 -7.61 4.79
C PHE A 412 8.79 -6.27 4.68
N VAL A 413 9.40 -5.20 5.14
CA VAL A 413 8.89 -3.83 5.03
C VAL A 413 9.81 -3.05 4.08
N PHE A 414 9.59 -3.24 2.78
CA PHE A 414 10.27 -2.51 1.70
C PHE A 414 9.21 -1.82 0.84
N ILE A 415 8.95 -0.57 1.16
CA ILE A 415 7.99 0.25 0.42
C ILE A 415 8.76 0.96 -0.70
N PRO A 416 8.28 0.91 -1.96
CA PRO A 416 8.92 1.59 -3.07
C PRO A 416 9.13 3.08 -2.79
N GLU A 417 10.26 3.61 -3.26
CA GLU A 417 10.59 5.03 -3.11
C GLU A 417 9.94 5.87 -4.20
N VAL A 418 9.82 7.17 -3.95
CA VAL A 418 9.29 8.13 -4.94
C VAL A 418 10.20 8.12 -6.18
N GLY A 419 9.59 7.97 -7.35
CA GLY A 419 10.28 7.83 -8.64
C GLY A 419 10.52 6.39 -9.08
N ASP A 420 10.33 5.40 -8.20
CA ASP A 420 10.48 3.99 -8.57
C ASP A 420 9.39 3.58 -9.57
N GLN A 421 9.79 2.73 -10.52
CA GLN A 421 8.87 2.05 -11.41
C GLN A 421 8.31 0.79 -10.74
N VAL A 422 6.99 0.65 -10.77
CA VAL A 422 6.29 -0.47 -10.15
C VAL A 422 5.33 -1.13 -11.13
N LEU A 423 5.09 -2.43 -10.93
CA LEU A 423 4.07 -3.19 -11.62
C LEU A 423 2.80 -3.20 -10.78
N LEU A 424 1.67 -2.86 -11.39
CA LEU A 424 0.34 -2.90 -10.77
C LEU A 424 -0.40 -4.15 -11.18
N GLY A 425 -1.07 -4.77 -10.21
CA GLY A 425 -2.15 -5.71 -10.43
C GLY A 425 -3.48 -5.07 -10.04
N PHE A 426 -4.59 -5.67 -10.50
CA PHE A 426 -5.94 -5.17 -10.26
C PHE A 426 -6.80 -6.25 -9.62
N ARG A 427 -7.41 -5.93 -8.49
CA ARG A 427 -8.23 -6.89 -7.76
C ARG A 427 -9.48 -7.24 -8.56
N HIS A 428 -9.61 -8.51 -8.94
CA HIS A 428 -10.67 -9.03 -9.84
C HIS A 428 -10.72 -8.32 -11.21
N GLY A 429 -9.59 -7.79 -11.69
CA GLY A 429 -9.53 -7.03 -12.93
C GLY A 429 -10.18 -5.64 -12.87
N ASP A 430 -10.66 -5.20 -11.71
CA ASP A 430 -11.31 -3.90 -11.54
C ASP A 430 -10.28 -2.75 -11.62
N PRO A 431 -10.32 -1.89 -12.66
CA PRO A 431 -9.37 -0.79 -12.83
C PRO A 431 -9.39 0.22 -11.68
N ALA A 432 -10.47 0.29 -10.90
CA ALA A 432 -10.56 1.14 -9.73
C ALA A 432 -9.96 0.50 -8.46
N ARG A 433 -9.38 -0.71 -8.54
CA ARG A 433 -8.80 -1.44 -7.39
C ARG A 433 -7.36 -1.90 -7.63
N PRO A 434 -6.44 -0.98 -7.99
CA PRO A 434 -5.04 -1.31 -8.19
C PRO A 434 -4.33 -1.66 -6.88
N TYR A 435 -3.25 -2.45 -6.97
CA TYR A 435 -2.27 -2.68 -5.92
C TYR A 435 -0.89 -2.89 -6.55
N VAL A 436 0.17 -2.54 -5.84
CA VAL A 436 1.55 -2.73 -6.31
C VAL A 436 1.97 -4.17 -6.10
N MET A 437 2.41 -4.85 -7.15
CA MET A 437 2.93 -6.21 -7.15
C MET A 437 4.43 -6.27 -6.83
N GLY A 438 5.17 -5.21 -7.14
CA GLY A 438 6.59 -5.08 -6.90
C GLY A 438 7.20 -3.94 -7.70
N SER A 439 8.47 -3.65 -7.44
CA SER A 439 9.25 -2.68 -8.20
C SER A 439 9.94 -3.36 -9.39
N LEU A 440 10.15 -2.61 -10.45
CA LEU A 440 10.86 -3.04 -11.64
C LEU A 440 12.12 -2.19 -11.81
N PHE A 441 13.25 -2.86 -12.00
CA PHE A 441 14.43 -2.17 -12.50
C PHE A 441 14.22 -1.76 -13.96
N ASN A 442 14.77 -0.61 -14.32
CA ASN A 442 14.75 -0.10 -15.68
C ASN A 442 16.18 0.21 -16.16
N GLY A 443 16.33 0.70 -17.39
CA GLY A 443 17.63 0.97 -17.99
C GLY A 443 18.52 1.99 -17.25
N THR A 444 17.95 2.75 -16.30
CA THR A 444 18.69 3.74 -15.51
C THR A 444 18.95 3.29 -14.06
N THR A 445 18.17 2.34 -13.54
CA THR A 445 18.22 1.93 -12.13
C THR A 445 18.73 0.50 -11.93
N GLY A 446 18.75 -0.33 -12.98
CA GLY A 446 19.07 -1.75 -12.93
C GLY A 446 20.46 -2.08 -13.43
N ASN A 447 21.33 -2.58 -12.55
CA ASN A 447 22.61 -3.19 -12.93
C ASN A 447 22.59 -4.72 -12.76
N GLY A 448 21.48 -5.29 -12.35
CA GLY A 448 21.36 -6.71 -12.06
C GLY A 448 22.34 -7.22 -10.99
N GLY A 449 22.60 -8.50 -10.99
CA GLY A 449 23.55 -9.18 -10.10
C GLY A 449 24.96 -9.30 -10.66
N GLY A 450 25.39 -8.39 -11.55
CA GLY A 450 26.62 -8.53 -12.34
C GLY A 450 26.42 -9.37 -13.60
N SER A 451 27.44 -9.52 -14.42
CA SER A 451 27.38 -10.20 -15.74
C SER A 451 26.99 -11.68 -15.63
N ASN A 452 27.35 -12.34 -14.54
CA ASN A 452 27.07 -13.76 -14.25
C ASN A 452 26.03 -13.96 -13.13
N ASN A 453 25.34 -12.88 -12.71
CA ASN A 453 24.37 -12.90 -11.63
C ASN A 453 24.92 -13.42 -10.28
N SER A 454 26.20 -13.16 -9.99
CA SER A 454 26.86 -13.60 -8.76
C SER A 454 26.53 -12.74 -7.54
N ILE A 455 26.05 -11.51 -7.73
CA ILE A 455 25.77 -10.57 -6.65
C ILE A 455 24.27 -10.57 -6.31
N LYS A 456 23.94 -10.83 -5.05
CA LYS A 456 22.61 -10.62 -4.45
C LYS A 456 22.72 -9.56 -3.38
N SER A 457 21.77 -8.64 -3.32
CA SER A 457 21.85 -7.56 -2.34
C SER A 457 20.49 -7.10 -1.83
N LEU A 458 20.48 -6.66 -0.57
CA LEU A 458 19.47 -5.79 -0.01
C LEU A 458 20.13 -4.42 0.18
N LYS A 459 19.55 -3.37 -0.41
CA LYS A 459 20.13 -2.02 -0.33
C LYS A 459 19.04 -0.98 -0.11
N THR A 460 19.23 -0.13 0.89
CA THR A 460 18.32 0.98 1.18
C THR A 460 18.74 2.24 0.41
N ARG A 461 17.86 3.24 0.36
CA ARG A 461 18.15 4.53 -0.30
C ARG A 461 19.34 5.29 0.31
N SER A 462 19.63 5.06 1.60
CA SER A 462 20.80 5.67 2.27
C SER A 462 22.09 4.91 2.05
N GLY A 463 22.06 3.76 1.33
CA GLY A 463 23.24 2.95 1.04
C GLY A 463 23.55 1.88 2.08
N ILE A 464 22.72 1.69 3.11
CA ILE A 464 22.85 0.52 4.01
C ILE A 464 22.62 -0.72 3.17
N SER A 465 23.52 -1.70 3.26
CA SER A 465 23.46 -2.86 2.38
C SER A 465 23.85 -4.17 3.06
N VAL A 466 23.26 -5.25 2.57
CA VAL A 466 23.70 -6.63 2.78
C VAL A 466 23.97 -7.20 1.39
N ILE A 467 25.20 -7.60 1.12
CA ILE A 467 25.67 -8.08 -0.18
C ILE A 467 26.20 -9.50 -0.01
N LEU A 468 25.65 -10.41 -0.81
CA LEU A 468 26.16 -11.78 -0.95
C LEU A 468 26.80 -11.90 -2.33
N ASN A 469 28.03 -12.39 -2.38
CA ASN A 469 28.76 -12.57 -3.63
C ASN A 469 29.14 -14.05 -3.79
N ASP A 470 28.53 -14.71 -4.77
CA ASP A 470 28.73 -16.14 -5.04
C ASP A 470 30.10 -16.43 -5.66
N ASP A 471 30.70 -15.49 -6.39
CA ASP A 471 32.00 -15.69 -7.05
C ASP A 471 33.13 -15.89 -6.03
N ASN A 472 33.18 -15.03 -5.02
CA ASN A 472 34.18 -15.09 -3.94
C ASN A 472 33.60 -15.66 -2.64
N LYS A 473 32.33 -16.09 -2.65
CA LYS A 473 31.62 -16.69 -1.50
C LYS A 473 31.57 -15.75 -0.28
N SER A 474 31.57 -14.44 -0.49
CA SER A 474 31.63 -13.43 0.58
C SER A 474 30.23 -12.93 0.97
N LEU A 475 30.15 -12.44 2.21
CA LEU A 475 29.04 -11.68 2.75
C LEU A 475 29.54 -10.36 3.32
N GLU A 476 28.96 -9.25 2.88
CA GLU A 476 29.22 -7.92 3.43
C GLU A 476 27.93 -7.29 3.98
N ILE A 477 28.00 -6.80 5.22
CA ILE A 477 26.96 -5.94 5.82
C ILE A 477 27.61 -4.60 6.06
N LYS A 478 27.03 -3.53 5.51
CA LYS A 478 27.63 -2.19 5.56
C LYS A 478 26.58 -1.11 5.81
N ASP A 479 26.96 -0.13 6.61
CA ASP A 479 26.17 1.08 6.80
C ASP A 479 26.68 2.26 5.94
N ALA A 480 25.93 3.35 5.91
CA ALA A 480 26.32 4.55 5.19
C ALA A 480 27.50 5.30 5.86
N GLY A 481 27.79 5.04 7.12
CA GLY A 481 28.89 5.63 7.89
C GLY A 481 30.23 4.93 7.69
N GLY A 482 30.25 3.79 6.97
CA GLY A 482 31.43 3.00 6.69
C GLY A 482 31.73 1.89 7.69
N SER A 483 30.84 1.64 8.66
CA SER A 483 30.95 0.46 9.53
C SER A 483 30.57 -0.78 8.72
N SER A 484 31.32 -1.87 8.86
CA SER A 484 31.08 -3.09 8.10
C SER A 484 31.43 -4.37 8.86
N ILE A 485 30.72 -5.44 8.48
CA ILE A 485 31.03 -6.82 8.79
C ILE A 485 31.28 -7.51 7.45
N HIS A 486 32.46 -8.07 7.26
CA HIS A 486 32.80 -8.76 6.02
C HIS A 486 33.32 -10.17 6.32
N LEU A 487 32.65 -11.17 5.75
CA LEU A 487 33.05 -12.56 5.68
C LEU A 487 33.60 -12.79 4.28
N ASP A 488 34.91 -13.08 4.14
CA ASP A 488 35.63 -13.06 2.86
C ASP A 488 35.48 -14.35 2.01
N GLY A 489 34.76 -15.36 2.52
CA GLY A 489 34.64 -16.65 1.86
C GLY A 489 35.83 -17.60 2.05
N ASN A 490 36.91 -17.15 2.69
CA ASN A 490 38.12 -17.92 2.97
C ASN A 490 38.28 -18.28 4.47
N GLY A 491 37.22 -18.01 5.25
CA GLY A 491 37.20 -18.30 6.69
C GLY A 491 37.57 -17.10 7.57
N ASN A 492 37.73 -15.89 7.02
CA ASN A 492 38.08 -14.71 7.81
C ASN A 492 36.83 -13.81 8.01
N ILE A 493 36.80 -13.16 9.17
CA ILE A 493 35.78 -12.15 9.51
C ILE A 493 36.52 -10.84 9.82
N LEU A 494 36.13 -9.77 9.11
CA LEU A 494 36.59 -8.41 9.36
C LEU A 494 35.45 -7.58 9.93
N LEU A 495 35.63 -7.03 11.12
CA LEU A 495 34.77 -6.03 11.73
C LEU A 495 35.47 -4.68 11.64
N ASN A 496 34.89 -3.73 10.96
CA ASN A 496 35.41 -2.40 10.80
C ASN A 496 34.41 -1.34 11.27
N ALA A 497 34.87 -0.42 12.09
CA ALA A 497 34.11 0.74 12.51
C ALA A 497 35.02 1.99 12.49
N PRO A 498 34.70 3.01 11.70
CA PRO A 498 35.49 4.25 11.63
C PRO A 498 35.56 5.03 12.95
N LYS A 499 34.66 4.76 13.89
CA LYS A 499 34.62 5.45 15.19
C LYS A 499 34.78 4.46 16.36
N ASN A 500 33.73 3.79 16.77
CA ASN A 500 33.70 3.01 18.02
C ASN A 500 33.11 1.62 17.80
N ILE A 501 33.65 0.63 18.50
CA ILE A 501 33.06 -0.69 18.68
C ILE A 501 32.79 -0.86 20.18
N GLN A 502 31.58 -1.26 20.54
CA GLN A 502 31.17 -1.59 21.90
C GLN A 502 30.64 -3.02 21.94
N LEU A 503 31.18 -3.84 22.82
CA LEU A 503 30.72 -5.21 23.04
C LEU A 503 30.19 -5.33 24.46
N HIS A 504 28.93 -5.70 24.64
CA HIS A 504 28.29 -5.88 25.92
C HIS A 504 27.74 -7.31 26.03
N ALA A 505 28.17 -8.05 27.03
CA ALA A 505 27.61 -9.33 27.38
C ALA A 505 26.91 -9.21 28.75
N GLY A 506 25.64 -9.61 28.85
CA GLY A 506 24.89 -9.56 30.12
C GLY A 506 25.35 -10.62 31.13
N ASN A 507 25.94 -11.72 30.64
CA ASN A 507 26.52 -12.77 31.48
C ASN A 507 27.99 -12.94 31.10
N ASP A 508 28.34 -13.86 30.22
CA ASP A 508 29.70 -14.27 29.96
C ASP A 508 30.16 -13.87 28.56
N MET A 509 31.42 -13.54 28.42
CA MET A 509 32.11 -13.38 27.15
C MET A 509 33.36 -14.27 27.14
N SER A 510 33.46 -15.13 26.11
CA SER A 510 34.61 -16.00 25.91
C SER A 510 35.31 -15.66 24.58
N LEU A 511 36.62 -15.50 24.61
CA LEU A 511 37.47 -15.31 23.44
C LEU A 511 38.50 -16.43 23.40
N MET A 512 38.45 -17.31 22.40
CA MET A 512 39.40 -18.40 22.20
C MET A 512 40.14 -18.17 20.89
N VAL A 513 41.45 -18.13 20.97
CA VAL A 513 42.35 -17.89 19.83
C VAL A 513 43.36 -19.04 19.74
N GLY A 514 43.37 -19.75 18.62
CA GLY A 514 44.23 -20.94 18.44
C GLY A 514 45.71 -20.61 18.29
N HIS A 515 46.06 -19.44 17.75
CA HIS A 515 47.46 -19.02 17.57
C HIS A 515 47.69 -17.68 18.27
N ASP A 516 47.59 -16.58 17.59
CA ASP A 516 48.04 -15.29 18.11
C ASP A 516 46.85 -14.35 18.36
N LEU A 517 46.82 -13.73 19.53
CA LEU A 517 45.98 -12.58 19.82
C LEU A 517 46.81 -11.31 19.84
N GLN A 518 46.58 -10.38 18.92
CA GLN A 518 47.24 -9.09 18.87
C GLN A 518 46.25 -7.97 19.26
N VAL A 519 46.63 -7.15 20.22
CA VAL A 519 45.86 -5.99 20.66
C VAL A 519 46.76 -4.74 20.55
N ASN A 520 46.39 -3.83 19.65
CA ASN A 520 47.07 -2.55 19.47
C ASN A 520 46.17 -1.42 19.94
N VAL A 521 46.57 -0.68 20.95
CA VAL A 521 45.84 0.43 21.54
C VAL A 521 46.66 1.71 21.45
N GLY A 522 46.16 2.69 20.69
CA GLY A 522 46.87 3.94 20.43
C GLY A 522 47.01 4.87 21.63
N ASN A 523 46.13 4.77 22.63
CA ASN A 523 46.13 5.64 23.80
C ASN A 523 46.09 4.83 25.09
N SER A 524 44.95 4.36 25.53
CA SER A 524 44.81 3.75 26.84
C SER A 524 44.01 2.44 26.79
N GLN A 525 44.48 1.43 27.52
CA GLN A 525 43.72 0.22 27.82
C GLN A 525 43.39 0.19 29.31
N THR A 526 42.10 0.02 29.64
CA THR A 526 41.62 -0.11 31.02
C THR A 526 40.94 -1.45 31.21
N THR A 527 41.32 -2.18 32.24
CA THR A 527 40.71 -3.46 32.61
C THR A 527 40.24 -3.39 34.06
N ASN A 528 38.91 -3.48 34.29
CA ASN A 528 38.31 -3.49 35.61
C ASN A 528 37.71 -4.89 35.88
N ILE A 529 38.18 -5.54 36.93
CA ILE A 529 37.76 -6.89 37.29
C ILE A 529 37.33 -6.92 38.74
N GLY A 530 36.08 -7.33 39.00
CA GLY A 530 35.48 -7.30 40.33
C GLY A 530 35.99 -8.41 41.26
N ASN A 531 36.46 -9.51 40.72
CA ASN A 531 36.89 -10.64 41.54
C ASN A 531 38.32 -11.08 41.25
N MET A 532 38.60 -11.73 40.12
CA MET A 532 39.89 -12.37 39.87
C MET A 532 40.35 -12.16 38.43
N LEU A 533 41.58 -11.71 38.26
CA LEU A 533 42.33 -11.78 37.02
C LEU A 533 43.37 -12.92 37.10
N LEU A 534 43.22 -13.94 36.25
CA LEU A 534 44.18 -15.02 36.11
C LEU A 534 44.91 -14.89 34.76
N THR A 535 46.23 -14.82 34.80
CA THR A 535 47.07 -14.78 33.59
C THR A 535 48.08 -15.93 33.64
N ASN A 536 47.91 -16.93 32.80
CA ASN A 536 48.83 -18.06 32.66
C ASN A 536 49.59 -17.94 31.36
N VAL A 537 50.90 -17.83 31.41
CA VAL A 537 51.77 -17.75 30.23
C VAL A 537 52.87 -18.79 30.37
N MET A 538 52.96 -19.72 29.43
CA MET A 538 53.91 -20.85 29.52
C MET A 538 55.37 -20.45 29.31
N GLN A 539 55.65 -19.42 28.55
CA GLN A 539 57.04 -19.08 28.21
C GLN A 539 57.48 -17.72 28.75
N LYS A 540 56.80 -16.63 28.40
CA LYS A 540 57.31 -15.29 28.69
C LYS A 540 56.24 -14.23 28.79
N ILE A 541 56.26 -13.45 29.84
CA ILE A 541 55.56 -12.16 29.95
C ILE A 541 56.61 -11.05 29.80
N LEU A 542 56.42 -10.13 28.88
CA LEU A 542 57.25 -8.95 28.71
C LEU A 542 56.42 -7.69 28.92
N VAL A 543 56.77 -6.87 29.87
CA VAL A 543 56.15 -5.56 30.10
C VAL A 543 57.25 -4.51 29.89
N ASN A 544 57.05 -3.64 28.90
CA ASN A 544 57.94 -2.54 28.59
C ASN A 544 57.18 -1.23 28.74
N THR A 545 57.52 -0.44 29.74
CA THR A 545 56.84 0.80 30.06
C THR A 545 57.79 1.76 30.76
N PRO A 546 57.69 3.07 30.52
CA PRO A 546 58.44 4.08 31.28
C PRO A 546 58.08 4.14 32.76
N PHE A 547 56.85 3.78 33.10
CA PHE A 547 56.34 3.79 34.48
C PHE A 547 55.46 2.59 34.75
N MET A 548 55.70 1.86 35.81
CA MET A 548 54.90 0.75 36.28
C MET A 548 54.61 0.93 37.77
N GLN A 549 53.33 0.89 38.15
CA GLN A 549 52.91 0.93 39.53
C GLN A 549 51.99 -0.24 39.83
N GLN A 550 52.27 -0.92 40.93
CA GLN A 550 51.38 -1.97 41.47
C GLN A 550 50.96 -1.56 42.89
N LEU A 551 49.67 -1.42 43.11
CA LEU A 551 49.10 -1.14 44.42
C LEU A 551 48.33 -2.38 44.88
N VAL A 552 48.76 -3.02 45.92
CA VAL A 552 48.15 -4.22 46.49
C VAL A 552 47.79 -3.92 47.92
N ALA A 553 46.48 -4.02 48.24
CA ALA A 553 46.01 -3.60 49.56
C ALA A 553 46.34 -4.59 50.68
N ASP A 554 46.43 -5.86 50.35
CA ASP A 554 46.58 -6.91 51.38
C ASP A 554 47.87 -7.73 51.16
N PHE A 555 47.93 -8.56 50.15
CA PHE A 555 49.05 -9.52 50.00
C PHE A 555 49.60 -9.54 48.57
N PHE A 556 50.88 -9.27 48.43
CA PHE A 556 51.64 -9.39 47.18
C PHE A 556 52.70 -10.48 47.31
N HIS A 557 52.58 -11.53 46.53
CA HIS A 557 53.55 -12.65 46.48
C HIS A 557 54.15 -12.80 45.12
N THR A 558 55.46 -12.93 45.05
CA THR A 558 56.19 -13.24 43.83
C THR A 558 57.09 -14.43 44.09
N GLN A 559 56.96 -15.49 43.31
CA GLN A 559 57.79 -16.68 43.33
C GLN A 559 58.42 -16.89 41.98
N ALA A 560 59.72 -17.05 41.95
CA ALA A 560 60.46 -17.28 40.71
C ALA A 560 61.67 -18.17 40.99
N GLY A 561 62.05 -19.00 40.01
CA GLY A 561 63.35 -19.74 40.10
C GLY A 561 64.56 -18.79 40.13
N LYS A 562 64.48 -17.66 39.47
CA LYS A 562 65.44 -16.58 39.53
C LYS A 562 64.73 -15.24 39.39
N ALA A 563 64.86 -14.37 40.35
CA ALA A 563 64.32 -13.00 40.27
C ALA A 563 65.49 -12.02 40.12
N LEU A 564 65.40 -11.05 39.21
CA LEU A 564 66.38 -9.99 39.01
C LEU A 564 65.64 -8.65 39.08
N LEU A 565 65.96 -7.82 40.04
CA LEU A 565 65.52 -6.43 40.13
C LEU A 565 66.73 -5.54 39.80
N ASN A 566 66.64 -4.80 38.72
CA ASN A 566 67.73 -3.90 38.28
C ASN A 566 67.09 -2.50 38.05
N SER A 567 67.72 -1.49 38.65
CA SER A 567 67.31 -0.09 38.50
C SER A 567 68.56 0.76 38.27
N GLN A 568 68.46 1.70 37.33
CA GLN A 568 69.59 2.63 37.06
C GLN A 568 69.83 3.66 38.17
N ASN A 569 68.78 4.03 38.90
CA ASN A 569 68.84 5.10 39.88
C ASN A 569 68.69 4.59 41.32
N GLN A 570 67.55 4.00 41.66
CA GLN A 570 67.22 3.61 43.04
C GLN A 570 66.30 2.41 43.12
N ILE A 571 66.54 1.50 44.01
CA ILE A 571 65.56 0.53 44.53
C ILE A 571 65.24 0.91 45.96
N LYS A 572 64.00 1.28 46.29
CA LYS A 572 63.55 1.56 47.65
C LYS A 572 62.59 0.47 48.07
N ILE A 573 62.85 -0.16 49.22
CA ILE A 573 61.99 -1.13 49.89
C ILE A 573 61.68 -0.52 51.23
N GLU A 574 60.38 -0.29 51.48
CA GLU A 574 59.90 0.36 52.71
C GLU A 574 58.67 -0.41 53.26
N ALA A 575 58.81 -0.90 54.45
CA ALA A 575 57.75 -1.61 55.14
C ALA A 575 57.97 -1.50 56.66
N PRO A 576 56.93 -1.66 57.49
CA PRO A 576 57.07 -1.77 58.92
C PRO A 576 58.07 -2.90 59.33
N GLU A 577 58.03 -3.99 58.60
CA GLU A 577 59.00 -5.11 58.74
C GLU A 577 59.45 -5.59 57.35
N THR A 578 60.73 -5.79 57.15
CA THR A 578 61.28 -6.31 55.94
C THR A 578 62.16 -7.53 56.25
N ASN A 579 61.76 -8.69 55.78
CA ASN A 579 62.55 -9.92 55.94
C ASN A 579 63.24 -10.27 54.61
N VAL A 580 64.51 -10.36 54.57
CA VAL A 580 65.29 -10.82 53.42
C VAL A 580 66.04 -12.09 53.81
N VAL A 581 65.60 -13.20 53.24
CA VAL A 581 66.16 -14.52 53.61
C VAL A 581 66.83 -15.16 52.38
N GLY A 582 68.07 -15.55 52.50
CA GLY A 582 68.76 -16.38 51.56
C GLY A 582 69.09 -17.72 52.20
N GLU A 583 68.44 -18.81 51.73
CA GLU A 583 68.65 -20.14 52.33
C GLU A 583 70.10 -20.63 52.26
N GLN A 584 70.83 -20.25 51.19
CA GLN A 584 72.24 -20.61 51.05
C GLN A 584 73.19 -19.42 51.15
N ARG A 585 72.87 -18.33 50.48
CA ARG A 585 73.71 -17.14 50.44
C ARG A 585 72.88 -15.87 50.26
N LEU A 586 73.24 -14.81 50.94
CA LEU A 586 72.72 -13.46 50.71
C LEU A 586 73.92 -12.55 50.41
N PHE A 587 73.97 -11.95 49.21
CA PHE A 587 75.00 -10.99 48.79
C PHE A 587 74.39 -9.58 48.77
N ILE A 588 75.00 -8.65 49.46
CA ILE A 588 74.72 -7.24 49.39
C ILE A 588 76.06 -6.55 48.95
N HIS A 589 76.04 -5.97 47.79
CA HIS A 589 77.20 -5.31 47.23
C HIS A 589 76.91 -3.88 46.83
N SER A 590 77.76 -2.96 47.12
CA SER A 590 77.73 -1.58 46.64
C SER A 590 79.13 -1.15 46.17
N ALA A 591 79.25 -0.48 45.03
CA ALA A 591 80.47 0.02 44.51
C ALA A 591 81.06 1.16 45.35
N GLU A 592 80.22 1.96 45.99
CA GLU A 592 80.63 3.12 46.74
C GLU A 592 80.41 2.95 48.26
N LYS A 593 79.15 2.73 48.67
CA LYS A 593 78.82 2.75 50.08
C LYS A 593 77.56 1.90 50.40
N ALA A 594 77.66 1.01 51.37
CA ALA A 594 76.49 0.36 51.98
C ALA A 594 76.29 0.93 53.38
N ILE A 595 75.05 1.39 53.71
CA ILE A 595 74.75 1.94 55.02
C ILE A 595 73.64 1.06 55.61
N PHE A 596 73.89 0.56 56.81
CA PHE A 596 72.88 -0.09 57.65
C PHE A 596 72.66 0.84 58.85
N ASN A 597 71.46 1.37 58.93
CA ASN A 597 71.07 2.34 59.94
C ASN A 597 69.77 1.93 60.61
N SER A 598 69.64 2.01 61.92
CA SER A 598 68.45 1.71 62.69
C SER A 598 68.30 2.71 63.84
N GLN A 599 67.14 3.15 64.11
CA GLN A 599 66.84 3.88 65.36
C GLN A 599 66.78 2.97 66.58
N GLY A 600 66.66 1.68 66.37
CA GLY A 600 66.68 0.66 67.43
C GLY A 600 67.98 -0.10 67.49
N ILE A 601 67.92 -1.39 67.33
CA ILE A 601 69.10 -2.29 67.42
C ILE A 601 69.41 -2.85 66.05
N ILE A 602 70.66 -2.92 65.70
CA ILE A 602 71.18 -3.74 64.60
C ILE A 602 71.84 -4.98 65.20
N GLU A 603 71.29 -6.14 64.93
CA GLU A 603 71.77 -7.41 65.42
C GLU A 603 72.24 -8.29 64.25
N MET A 604 73.49 -8.71 64.27
CA MET A 604 74.06 -9.62 63.31
C MET A 604 74.50 -10.91 64.01
N ARG A 605 73.91 -12.04 63.57
CA ARG A 605 74.19 -13.36 64.19
C ARG A 605 74.70 -14.33 63.12
N GLY A 606 75.71 -15.10 63.43
CA GLY A 606 76.19 -16.24 62.64
C GLY A 606 76.48 -17.39 63.57
N GLU A 607 75.86 -18.56 63.35
CA GLU A 607 76.10 -19.75 64.20
C GLU A 607 77.54 -20.22 64.20
N GLN A 608 78.28 -20.03 63.07
CA GLN A 608 79.69 -20.40 62.89
C GLN A 608 80.64 -19.21 62.97
N GLY A 609 80.18 -18.02 63.24
CA GLY A 609 80.94 -16.79 63.35
C GLY A 609 80.61 -15.77 62.27
N THR A 610 81.18 -14.56 62.45
CA THR A 610 81.07 -13.46 61.49
C THR A 610 82.53 -13.05 61.09
N ASN A 611 82.84 -12.94 59.81
CA ASN A 611 84.12 -12.52 59.30
C ASN A 611 84.05 -11.15 58.63
N GLU A 612 84.90 -10.23 58.98
CA GLU A 612 85.08 -8.95 58.34
C GLU A 612 86.39 -8.88 57.58
N PHE A 613 86.39 -8.53 56.31
CA PHE A 613 87.58 -8.33 55.52
C PHE A 613 87.56 -6.91 54.94
N ASN A 614 88.54 -6.11 55.27
CA ASN A 614 88.75 -4.76 54.77
C ASN A 614 90.07 -4.68 54.01
N GLN A 615 90.12 -4.05 52.85
CA GLN A 615 91.31 -3.79 52.11
C GLN A 615 92.08 -2.54 52.59
N ALA A 616 91.37 -1.59 53.22
CA ALA A 616 91.95 -0.35 53.72
C ALA A 616 91.79 -0.14 55.24
N PHE A 617 90.59 0.04 55.73
CA PHE A 617 90.27 0.33 57.13
C PHE A 617 89.00 -0.32 57.58
N SER A 618 88.99 -0.71 58.88
CA SER A 618 87.80 -0.92 59.65
C SER A 618 87.79 0.15 60.75
N TYR A 619 86.73 0.96 60.76
CA TYR A 619 86.53 1.99 61.77
C TYR A 619 85.22 1.79 62.49
N GLN A 620 85.34 1.51 63.81
CA GLN A 620 84.21 1.43 64.69
C GLN A 620 84.32 2.54 65.75
N LYS A 621 83.33 3.46 65.76
CA LYS A 621 83.19 4.44 66.82
C LYS A 621 82.04 4.08 67.72
N ALA A 622 82.36 3.64 68.94
CA ALA A 622 81.33 3.54 69.95
C ALA A 622 81.19 4.92 70.60
N VAL A 623 80.01 5.46 70.52
CA VAL A 623 79.68 6.69 71.23
C VAL A 623 79.10 6.31 72.57
N GLU A 624 79.91 6.52 73.61
CA GLU A 624 79.63 6.42 75.04
C GLU A 624 79.69 5.05 75.75
N GLU A 625 79.96 5.09 76.96
CA GLU A 625 80.37 4.02 77.96
C GLU A 625 79.37 2.89 78.20
N LYS A 626 78.28 2.80 77.47
CA LYS A 626 77.23 1.77 77.63
C LYS A 626 76.94 0.89 76.45
N ALA A 627 77.67 1.05 75.33
CA ALA A 627 77.44 0.20 74.16
C ALA A 627 78.09 -1.15 74.35
N LYS A 628 77.37 -2.22 74.37
CA LYS A 628 77.89 -3.56 74.13
C LYS A 628 78.29 -3.62 72.67
N ARG A 629 79.58 -4.02 72.42
CA ARG A 629 80.22 -4.06 71.08
C ARG A 629 79.29 -4.69 70.04
N CYS A 630 79.01 -3.95 68.99
CA CYS A 630 78.56 -4.49 67.72
C CYS A 630 79.76 -4.73 66.79
N VAL A 631 79.87 -5.93 66.33
CA VAL A 631 80.95 -6.30 65.38
C VAL A 631 80.30 -6.67 64.06
N VAL A 632 80.73 -5.96 63.01
CA VAL A 632 80.29 -6.25 61.66
C VAL A 632 81.46 -6.83 60.88
N TYR A 633 81.33 -8.02 60.35
CA TYR A 633 82.37 -8.72 59.62
C TYR A 633 82.02 -8.79 58.15
N PHE A 634 83.03 -8.43 57.31
CA PHE A 634 82.92 -8.52 55.85
C PHE A 634 83.98 -9.51 55.37
N LYS A 635 83.58 -10.48 54.55
CA LYS A 635 84.54 -11.41 53.93
C LYS A 635 84.51 -11.20 52.41
N ARG A 636 85.73 -11.08 51.83
CA ARG A 636 85.88 -11.15 50.40
C ARG A 636 85.78 -12.62 49.98
N SER A 637 84.97 -12.96 49.04
CA SER A 637 84.98 -14.27 48.38
C SER A 637 85.32 -14.11 46.91
N GLU A 638 86.08 -15.01 46.39
CA GLU A 638 86.29 -15.15 44.95
C GLU A 638 85.15 -16.00 44.37
N ASN A 639 84.48 -15.45 43.45
CA ASN A 639 83.50 -16.24 42.69
C ASN A 639 84.20 -17.14 41.68
N TYR A 640 83.66 -18.27 41.40
CA TYR A 640 84.15 -19.30 40.47
C TYR A 640 84.49 -18.78 39.07
N ASN A 641 84.18 -17.55 38.70
CA ASN A 641 84.44 -16.93 37.41
C ASN A 641 85.40 -15.76 37.44
N GLY A 642 86.20 -15.59 38.53
CA GLY A 642 87.22 -14.56 38.60
C GLY A 642 86.71 -13.13 38.79
N GLU A 643 85.47 -12.93 39.07
CA GLU A 643 84.93 -11.64 39.43
C GLU A 643 84.84 -11.47 40.95
N TYR A 644 85.30 -10.32 41.43
CA TYR A 644 85.28 -10.01 42.87
C TYR A 644 83.89 -9.68 43.36
N GLY A 645 83.31 -10.58 44.16
CA GLY A 645 82.08 -10.39 44.90
C GLY A 645 82.30 -10.30 46.41
N PHE A 646 81.45 -9.73 47.14
CA PHE A 646 81.42 -9.72 48.59
C PHE A 646 80.38 -10.65 49.13
N ASP A 647 80.75 -11.67 49.94
CA ASP A 647 79.81 -12.45 50.72
C ASP A 647 79.51 -11.75 52.03
N TRP A 648 78.27 -11.50 52.33
CA TRP A 648 77.85 -10.84 53.56
C TRP A 648 77.25 -11.84 54.53
N PHE A 649 77.77 -11.85 55.73
CA PHE A 649 77.15 -12.51 56.85
C PHE A 649 76.90 -11.42 57.88
N ILE A 650 75.60 -11.18 58.17
CA ILE A 650 75.22 -10.18 59.15
C ILE A 650 74.77 -10.87 60.41
N TRP A 651 75.38 -10.52 61.51
CA TRP A 651 74.98 -10.94 62.85
C TRP A 651 74.64 -9.70 63.65
N VAL A 652 73.43 -9.64 64.17
CA VAL A 652 73.01 -8.49 64.99
C VAL A 652 72.67 -8.96 66.39
N ARG A 653 73.36 -8.48 67.34
CA ARG A 653 72.97 -8.61 68.74
C ARG A 653 72.53 -7.25 69.31
N THR A 654 71.37 -7.25 69.90
CA THR A 654 70.74 -6.07 70.44
C THR A 654 71.65 -5.12 71.24
N CYS A 655 71.75 -3.89 70.72
CA CYS A 655 72.15 -2.76 71.56
C CYS A 655 70.96 -1.81 71.67
N ARG A 656 70.53 -1.57 72.85
CA ARG A 656 69.49 -0.58 73.11
C ARG A 656 70.00 0.82 72.86
N LYS A 657 69.39 1.52 71.92
CA LYS A 657 69.52 2.96 71.69
C LYS A 657 70.94 3.52 71.45
N GLU A 658 71.48 3.26 70.27
CA GLU A 658 72.52 4.21 69.79
C GLU A 658 72.74 4.06 68.27
N THR A 659 72.79 5.18 67.59
CA THR A 659 73.06 5.27 66.14
C THR A 659 74.56 5.01 65.85
N ILE A 660 74.84 3.98 65.10
CA ILE A 660 76.23 3.77 64.64
C ILE A 660 76.37 4.48 63.31
N ASN A 661 77.15 5.58 63.29
CA ASN A 661 77.59 6.20 62.06
C ASN A 661 78.91 5.49 61.62
N LEU A 662 78.80 4.73 60.52
CA LEU A 662 79.97 4.26 59.81
C LEU A 662 80.49 5.41 58.94
N SER A 663 81.52 6.12 59.34
CA SER A 663 82.22 7.11 58.52
C SER A 663 83.49 6.51 57.96
N THR A 664 83.68 6.55 56.68
CA THR A 664 84.97 6.33 56.02
C THR A 664 85.80 7.59 56.11
N PRO A 665 87.11 7.52 56.20
CA PRO A 665 88.03 8.67 56.09
C PRO A 665 87.92 9.28 54.68
#